data_6438047ddd272d2f02843d7a81dff5fd
#
_entry.id   6438047ddd272d2f02843d7a81dff5fd
#
_cell.length_a   1.000
_cell.length_b   1.000
_cell.length_c   1.000
_cell.angle_alpha   90.00
_cell.angle_beta   90.00
_cell.angle_gamma   90.00
#
_symmetry.space_group_name_H-M   'P 1'
#
loop_
_entity.id
_entity.type
_entity.pdbx_description
1 polymer ?
#
loop_
_entity_poly.entity_id
_entity_poly.type
_entity_poly.pdbx_seq_one_letter_code
_entity_poly.pdbx_strand_id
1 'polypeptide(L)'
;MKSAHLPGGAGERITRKSGSNLALSFICLPKEQRRAMSTFYAFCRTVDDVVDETTAPLPMRQARLHQWREDIRAIYHGSPEQPLAKELAPVVRQYLIPPEPLLEILDGVEMDLAKSRYENFEELRKYCYGVASAVGLVSINIFCCQTRAARDYAIALGMAFQLTNILRDVAYDLKRFGRIYIPRSEWEAFGVQEADFQGSHLTPGMNRLLRMQYFRARHYFEKADRLLPEADRPRLAAALLMTEVYRDLLEKIRRRKFDVLRGPIKLSRWEKLLALRRGQKLLKREIAPRRAPARIAVIGGGYAGCSAAFSLAREGHLVELIEAKPQLGGRAHSYREAKTGTVIDNGQHILMGCYHETLALVAEMGNLDRLERHDRLDLHFVSPKKGQTVLRSSPLPPPFHLLAGLFGFRELTWLDRWAILHLPGRARSMPPKQGETVQAWLERVRQTPGSVRALWEPFCLAALNAPIQLADACLFWEVTRRGLFGTSQDAAIYLDKDGLSGLLSPELNAFLESAEGRIRTGTPVEQLEYDEIHQHVRTVKFKDGTEEKYDVVVLAVPWTPAARMIPAVDRASQLAAMLKPGPILGIHLWTDRPLTPHLITGFLDSPLHWVFDRTSTLPAGSTGHLYAAVISAVTDLIDQTGKYLVELILGEIQRMVPESREAKVTHHVVYKSRDATFWGQPGMPLARPGPVTSVENLFLAGDWTETGLPATIEGAVLSGFQAADAVG
;
A
#
# COMPACT_ATOMS: atom_id res chain seq x y z
N MET A 1 -23.65 59.43 16.30
CA MET A 1 -24.59 58.39 16.73
C MET A 1 -23.82 57.14 17.10
N LYS A 2 -23.79 56.78 18.37
CA LYS A 2 -23.11 55.59 18.90
C LYS A 2 -23.94 54.36 18.48
N SER A 3 -23.40 53.48 17.65
CA SER A 3 -23.97 52.18 17.29
C SER A 3 -24.06 51.32 18.57
N ALA A 4 -25.26 51.08 19.04
CA ALA A 4 -25.54 50.15 20.12
C ALA A 4 -25.03 48.74 19.76
N HIS A 5 -24.05 48.25 20.53
CA HIS A 5 -23.65 46.84 20.51
C HIS A 5 -24.82 46.02 21.06
N LEU A 6 -25.62 45.43 20.15
CA LEU A 6 -26.54 44.36 20.53
C LEU A 6 -25.71 43.17 21.06
N PRO A 7 -26.05 42.63 22.25
CA PRO A 7 -25.34 41.46 22.78
C PRO A 7 -25.47 40.31 21.80
N GLY A 8 -24.33 39.69 21.44
CA GLY A 8 -24.30 38.55 20.51
C GLY A 8 -25.28 37.46 20.93
N GLY A 9 -26.03 36.89 19.97
CA GLY A 9 -27.03 35.85 20.20
C GLY A 9 -26.46 34.65 20.94
N ALA A 10 -27.35 33.75 21.42
CA ALA A 10 -26.95 32.53 22.12
C ALA A 10 -25.93 31.69 21.30
N GLY A 11 -26.11 31.66 19.96
CA GLY A 11 -25.23 30.98 19.01
C GLY A 11 -23.78 31.50 19.05
N GLU A 12 -23.55 32.83 19.07
CA GLU A 12 -22.19 33.36 19.11
C GLU A 12 -21.48 33.10 20.47
N ARG A 13 -22.23 33.07 21.57
CA ARG A 13 -21.68 32.76 22.91
C ARG A 13 -21.22 31.30 23.00
N ILE A 14 -22.02 30.34 22.50
CA ILE A 14 -21.69 28.94 22.50
C ILE A 14 -20.46 28.69 21.63
N THR A 15 -20.40 29.25 20.42
CA THR A 15 -19.29 29.09 19.48
C THR A 15 -17.98 29.64 20.06
N ARG A 16 -17.98 30.79 20.76
CA ARG A 16 -16.78 31.33 21.43
C ARG A 16 -16.27 30.44 22.56
N LYS A 17 -17.17 29.86 23.35
CA LYS A 17 -16.79 28.98 24.48
C LYS A 17 -16.22 27.64 24.03
N SER A 18 -16.62 27.12 22.87
CA SER A 18 -16.25 25.77 22.39
C SER A 18 -14.76 25.61 22.11
N GLY A 19 -14.01 26.69 21.76
CA GLY A 19 -12.58 26.61 21.42
C GLY A 19 -12.27 25.70 20.24
N SER A 20 -13.27 25.35 19.41
CA SER A 20 -13.15 24.36 18.35
C SER A 20 -12.33 24.88 17.17
N ASN A 21 -11.69 23.95 16.45
CA ASN A 21 -10.94 24.26 15.23
C ASN A 21 -11.86 24.88 14.16
N LEU A 22 -13.12 24.47 14.13
CA LEU A 22 -14.14 24.96 13.18
C LEU A 22 -14.40 26.45 13.34
N ALA A 23 -14.51 26.95 14.58
CA ALA A 23 -14.73 28.36 14.85
C ALA A 23 -13.61 29.28 14.33
N LEU A 24 -12.37 28.77 14.23
CA LEU A 24 -11.24 29.52 13.68
C LEU A 24 -11.36 29.79 12.18
N SER A 25 -11.96 28.85 11.42
CA SER A 25 -12.11 29.01 9.97
C SER A 25 -13.19 30.02 9.60
N PHE A 26 -14.14 30.31 10.49
CA PHE A 26 -15.22 31.27 10.21
C PHE A 26 -14.72 32.74 10.11
N ILE A 27 -13.48 32.99 10.51
CA ILE A 27 -12.88 34.33 10.42
C ILE A 27 -12.81 34.83 8.96
N CYS A 28 -12.64 33.93 7.99
CA CYS A 28 -12.59 34.29 6.57
C CYS A 28 -13.96 34.56 5.93
N LEU A 29 -15.07 34.24 6.62
CA LEU A 29 -16.41 34.41 6.09
C LEU A 29 -16.91 35.86 6.21
N PRO A 30 -17.74 36.33 5.27
CA PRO A 30 -18.50 37.56 5.41
C PRO A 30 -19.30 37.59 6.74
N LYS A 31 -19.55 38.76 7.28
CA LYS A 31 -20.17 38.93 8.62
C LYS A 31 -21.50 38.17 8.76
N GLU A 32 -22.33 38.21 7.75
CA GLU A 32 -23.65 37.50 7.73
C GLU A 32 -23.50 36.00 7.73
N GLN A 33 -22.67 35.45 6.82
CA GLN A 33 -22.38 34.01 6.76
C GLN A 33 -21.71 33.51 8.04
N ARG A 34 -20.82 34.31 8.62
CA ARG A 34 -20.17 33.99 9.90
C ARG A 34 -21.20 33.86 11.02
N ARG A 35 -22.15 34.77 11.07
CA ARG A 35 -23.24 34.74 12.08
C ARG A 35 -24.12 33.50 11.87
N ALA A 36 -24.51 33.22 10.61
CA ALA A 36 -25.29 32.05 10.24
C ALA A 36 -24.56 30.75 10.63
N MET A 37 -23.27 30.62 10.28
CA MET A 37 -22.44 29.47 10.68
C MET A 37 -22.31 29.34 12.20
N SER A 38 -22.22 30.46 12.93
CA SER A 38 -22.16 30.41 14.40
C SER A 38 -23.45 29.89 15.01
N THR A 39 -24.61 30.29 14.48
CA THR A 39 -25.93 29.80 14.93
C THR A 39 -26.09 28.31 14.59
N PHE A 40 -25.76 27.93 13.37
CA PHE A 40 -25.80 26.52 12.93
C PHE A 40 -24.84 25.62 13.73
N TYR A 41 -23.60 26.08 13.96
CA TYR A 41 -22.66 25.35 14.81
C TYR A 41 -23.15 25.19 16.25
N ALA A 42 -23.81 26.22 16.81
CA ALA A 42 -24.41 26.12 18.13
C ALA A 42 -25.53 25.06 18.18
N PHE A 43 -26.33 24.94 17.13
CA PHE A 43 -27.30 23.83 16.99
C PHE A 43 -26.60 22.48 17.01
N CYS A 44 -25.62 22.25 16.13
CA CYS A 44 -24.87 20.99 16.10
C CYS A 44 -24.28 20.65 17.47
N ARG A 45 -23.66 21.62 18.13
CA ARG A 45 -23.07 21.41 19.46
C ARG A 45 -24.11 21.12 20.54
N THR A 46 -25.26 21.76 20.46
CA THR A 46 -26.31 21.56 21.47
C THR A 46 -26.92 20.16 21.37
N VAL A 47 -27.14 19.65 20.15
CA VAL A 47 -27.67 18.28 19.96
C VAL A 47 -26.65 17.20 20.31
N ASP A 48 -25.36 17.46 20.05
CA ASP A 48 -24.25 16.62 20.45
C ASP A 48 -24.13 16.55 21.99
N ASP A 49 -24.18 17.70 22.66
CA ASP A 49 -24.16 17.76 24.12
C ASP A 49 -25.34 17.02 24.80
N VAL A 50 -26.52 16.91 24.14
CA VAL A 50 -27.66 16.11 24.66
C VAL A 50 -27.28 14.63 24.76
N VAL A 51 -26.53 14.11 23.80
CA VAL A 51 -26.13 12.71 23.76
C VAL A 51 -24.95 12.44 24.69
N ASP A 52 -24.05 13.40 24.85
CA ASP A 52 -22.86 13.29 25.68
C ASP A 52 -23.13 13.54 27.19
N GLU A 53 -24.32 14.00 27.55
CA GLU A 53 -24.72 14.22 28.95
C GLU A 53 -25.02 12.88 29.65
N THR A 54 -23.98 12.15 30.04
CA THR A 54 -24.11 10.80 30.63
C THR A 54 -24.82 10.78 31.97
N THR A 55 -25.00 11.91 32.64
CA THR A 55 -25.72 12.03 33.91
C THR A 55 -27.24 12.05 33.74
N ALA A 56 -27.75 12.43 32.55
CA ALA A 56 -29.19 12.42 32.28
C ALA A 56 -29.68 11.03 31.88
N PRO A 57 -30.83 10.56 32.39
CA PRO A 57 -31.44 9.28 32.01
C PRO A 57 -31.67 9.18 30.49
N LEU A 58 -31.50 7.98 29.90
CA LEU A 58 -31.69 7.76 28.45
C LEU A 58 -33.06 8.26 27.94
N PRO A 59 -34.20 8.01 28.56
CA PRO A 59 -35.49 8.54 28.08
C PRO A 59 -35.55 10.06 28.02
N MET A 60 -34.88 10.76 28.93
CA MET A 60 -34.81 12.23 28.93
C MET A 60 -33.98 12.75 27.73
N ARG A 61 -32.85 12.09 27.43
CA ARG A 61 -32.03 12.43 26.26
C ARG A 61 -32.79 12.19 24.97
N GLN A 62 -33.48 11.05 24.84
CA GLN A 62 -34.36 10.76 23.70
C GLN A 62 -35.48 11.79 23.55
N ALA A 63 -36.16 12.16 24.63
CA ALA A 63 -37.20 13.19 24.61
C ALA A 63 -36.68 14.55 24.12
N ARG A 64 -35.44 14.95 24.55
CA ARG A 64 -34.79 16.19 24.07
C ARG A 64 -34.48 16.15 22.56
N LEU A 65 -34.01 14.99 22.02
CA LEU A 65 -33.78 14.85 20.59
C LEU A 65 -35.10 14.87 19.80
N HIS A 66 -36.13 14.22 20.34
CA HIS A 66 -37.47 14.28 19.75
C HIS A 66 -37.99 15.73 19.69
N GLN A 67 -37.82 16.53 20.76
CA GLN A 67 -38.19 17.95 20.77
C GLN A 67 -37.43 18.73 19.68
N TRP A 68 -36.14 18.43 19.47
CA TRP A 68 -35.37 19.04 18.37
C TRP A 68 -35.93 18.67 17.00
N ARG A 69 -36.42 17.44 16.79
CA ARG A 69 -37.07 17.03 15.53
C ARG A 69 -38.33 17.83 15.28
N GLU A 70 -39.16 18.02 16.31
CA GLU A 70 -40.36 18.83 16.21
C GLU A 70 -40.04 20.30 15.92
N ASP A 71 -39.02 20.86 16.60
CA ASP A 71 -38.58 22.25 16.33
C ASP A 71 -38.05 22.43 14.91
N ILE A 72 -37.28 21.46 14.38
CA ILE A 72 -36.85 21.51 12.98
C ILE A 72 -38.05 21.49 12.04
N ARG A 73 -39.03 20.61 12.24
CA ARG A 73 -40.26 20.60 11.45
C ARG A 73 -41.01 21.93 11.55
N ALA A 74 -41.08 22.49 12.73
CA ALA A 74 -41.74 23.78 13.00
C ALA A 74 -41.03 24.97 12.33
N ILE A 75 -39.73 24.92 12.08
CA ILE A 75 -39.00 25.92 11.28
C ILE A 75 -39.59 26.07 9.87
N TYR A 76 -40.06 24.97 9.26
CA TYR A 76 -40.59 24.94 7.90
C TYR A 76 -42.14 25.14 7.84
N HIS A 77 -42.86 24.68 8.84
CA HIS A 77 -44.32 24.60 8.79
C HIS A 77 -45.01 25.31 9.96
N GLY A 78 -44.31 25.96 10.85
CA GLY A 78 -44.90 26.57 12.04
C GLY A 78 -43.97 27.58 12.73
N SER A 79 -43.92 27.51 14.05
CA SER A 79 -43.06 28.32 14.89
C SER A 79 -42.33 27.43 15.90
N PRO A 80 -41.00 27.34 15.86
CA PRO A 80 -40.25 26.53 16.80
C PRO A 80 -40.33 27.06 18.24
N GLU A 81 -40.22 26.19 19.20
CA GLU A 81 -40.37 26.55 20.64
C GLU A 81 -39.04 26.96 21.26
N GLN A 82 -37.94 26.19 21.02
CA GLN A 82 -36.67 26.43 21.65
C GLN A 82 -36.02 27.73 21.17
N PRO A 83 -35.36 28.51 22.06
CA PRO A 83 -34.73 29.79 21.71
C PRO A 83 -33.70 29.68 20.55
N LEU A 84 -32.87 28.62 20.54
CA LEU A 84 -31.87 28.42 19.50
C LEU A 84 -32.52 28.00 18.16
N ALA A 85 -33.62 27.23 18.19
CA ALA A 85 -34.40 26.93 16.98
C ALA A 85 -35.03 28.19 16.37
N LYS A 86 -35.51 29.14 17.23
CA LYS A 86 -35.94 30.47 16.79
C LYS A 86 -34.84 31.28 16.13
N GLU A 87 -33.58 31.18 16.64
CA GLU A 87 -32.43 31.82 16.01
C GLU A 87 -32.02 31.13 14.71
N LEU A 88 -32.22 29.80 14.57
CA LEU A 88 -31.90 29.00 13.39
C LEU A 88 -32.93 29.23 12.24
N ALA A 89 -34.18 29.46 12.56
CA ALA A 89 -35.26 29.63 11.56
C ALA A 89 -34.96 30.72 10.50
N PRO A 90 -34.53 31.94 10.85
CA PRO A 90 -34.14 32.92 9.83
C PRO A 90 -32.94 32.50 8.99
N VAL A 91 -31.98 31.75 9.53
CA VAL A 91 -30.82 31.22 8.81
C VAL A 91 -31.32 30.20 7.75
N VAL A 92 -32.18 29.27 8.14
CA VAL A 92 -32.75 28.25 7.24
C VAL A 92 -33.49 28.93 6.07
N ARG A 93 -34.29 29.94 6.35
CA ARG A 93 -35.05 30.69 5.31
C ARG A 93 -34.13 31.49 4.39
N GLN A 94 -33.14 32.19 4.95
CA GLN A 94 -32.23 33.06 4.20
C GLN A 94 -31.36 32.26 3.24
N TYR A 95 -30.86 31.10 3.67
CA TYR A 95 -29.92 30.26 2.91
C TYR A 95 -30.60 29.06 2.23
N LEU A 96 -31.92 28.98 2.24
CA LEU A 96 -32.71 27.91 1.62
C LEU A 96 -32.25 26.52 2.01
N ILE A 97 -31.94 26.33 3.30
CA ILE A 97 -31.46 25.04 3.81
C ILE A 97 -32.61 24.04 3.79
N PRO A 98 -32.47 22.87 3.11
CA PRO A 98 -33.50 21.83 3.11
C PRO A 98 -33.59 21.14 4.48
N PRO A 99 -34.75 20.52 4.84
CA PRO A 99 -34.91 19.87 6.16
C PRO A 99 -34.07 18.59 6.32
N GLU A 100 -33.82 17.87 5.23
CA GLU A 100 -33.18 16.55 5.25
C GLU A 100 -31.82 16.57 5.95
N PRO A 101 -30.85 17.42 5.63
CA PRO A 101 -29.57 17.42 6.31
C PRO A 101 -29.65 17.75 7.81
N LEU A 102 -30.62 18.58 8.22
CA LEU A 102 -30.82 18.89 9.65
C LEU A 102 -31.37 17.68 10.42
N LEU A 103 -32.27 16.91 9.79
CA LEU A 103 -32.80 15.67 10.36
C LEU A 103 -31.75 14.56 10.38
N GLU A 104 -30.94 14.45 9.31
CA GLU A 104 -29.82 13.51 9.23
C GLU A 104 -28.77 13.75 10.31
N ILE A 105 -28.52 15.00 10.71
CA ILE A 105 -27.67 15.32 11.85
C ILE A 105 -28.25 14.73 13.15
N LEU A 106 -29.54 14.88 13.38
CA LEU A 106 -30.21 14.29 14.56
C LEU A 106 -30.15 12.75 14.53
N ASP A 107 -30.38 12.15 13.36
CA ASP A 107 -30.30 10.69 13.19
C ASP A 107 -28.88 10.18 13.49
N GLY A 108 -27.86 10.87 13.01
CA GLY A 108 -26.46 10.54 13.29
C GLY A 108 -26.12 10.63 14.78
N VAL A 109 -26.52 11.73 15.43
CA VAL A 109 -26.28 11.93 16.86
C VAL A 109 -27.05 10.91 17.70
N GLU A 110 -28.28 10.55 17.32
CA GLU A 110 -29.09 9.55 18.02
C GLU A 110 -28.48 8.14 17.98
N MET A 111 -27.69 7.81 16.95
CA MET A 111 -26.97 6.53 16.90
C MET A 111 -26.05 6.33 18.13
N ASP A 112 -25.49 7.39 18.69
CA ASP A 112 -24.65 7.34 19.89
C ASP A 112 -25.42 7.02 21.18
N LEU A 113 -26.76 7.13 21.18
CA LEU A 113 -27.59 6.62 22.27
C LEU A 113 -27.86 5.11 22.16
N ALA A 114 -27.88 4.59 20.94
CA ALA A 114 -28.25 3.22 20.65
C ALA A 114 -27.05 2.26 20.53
N LYS A 115 -25.88 2.78 20.09
CA LYS A 115 -24.73 1.95 19.76
C LYS A 115 -23.44 2.47 20.43
N SER A 116 -22.67 1.55 21.00
CA SER A 116 -21.31 1.81 21.48
C SER A 116 -20.22 1.11 20.65
N ARG A 117 -20.64 0.25 19.71
CA ARG A 117 -19.78 -0.52 18.78
C ARG A 117 -20.45 -0.59 17.41
N TYR A 118 -19.62 -0.64 16.38
CA TYR A 118 -20.02 -0.76 14.98
C TYR A 118 -19.52 -2.12 14.45
N GLU A 119 -20.34 -2.85 13.71
CA GLU A 119 -19.97 -4.18 13.21
C GLU A 119 -19.07 -4.08 11.98
N ASN A 120 -19.37 -3.16 11.07
CA ASN A 120 -18.64 -2.98 9.82
C ASN A 120 -18.52 -1.50 9.42
N PHE A 121 -17.72 -1.22 8.39
CA PHE A 121 -17.51 0.15 7.93
C PHE A 121 -18.78 0.80 7.38
N GLU A 122 -19.69 0.05 6.80
CA GLU A 122 -20.94 0.61 6.26
C GLU A 122 -21.82 1.21 7.37
N GLU A 123 -21.85 0.58 8.54
CA GLU A 123 -22.53 1.16 9.71
C GLU A 123 -21.84 2.44 10.20
N LEU A 124 -20.51 2.40 10.30
CA LEU A 124 -19.71 3.57 10.68
C LEU A 124 -19.89 4.71 9.66
N ARG A 125 -19.95 4.40 8.38
CA ARG A 125 -20.15 5.37 7.30
C ARG A 125 -21.48 6.13 7.46
N LYS A 126 -22.55 5.43 7.82
CA LYS A 126 -23.86 6.07 8.10
C LYS A 126 -23.77 7.06 9.26
N TYR A 127 -23.08 6.67 10.33
CA TYR A 127 -22.81 7.56 11.45
C TYR A 127 -22.02 8.81 11.02
N CYS A 128 -20.87 8.61 10.37
CA CYS A 128 -20.03 9.72 9.88
C CYS A 128 -20.78 10.65 8.93
N TYR A 129 -21.64 10.08 8.08
CA TYR A 129 -22.49 10.87 7.18
C TYR A 129 -23.41 11.80 7.98
N GLY A 130 -24.16 11.30 8.97
CA GLY A 130 -25.06 12.10 9.79
C GLY A 130 -24.33 13.19 10.56
N VAL A 131 -23.30 12.85 11.33
CA VAL A 131 -22.64 13.81 12.26
C VAL A 131 -21.66 14.77 11.57
N ALA A 132 -21.25 14.52 10.32
CA ALA A 132 -20.24 15.36 9.65
C ALA A 132 -20.58 15.70 8.20
N SER A 133 -20.98 14.73 7.34
CA SER A 133 -21.32 15.03 5.94
C SER A 133 -22.58 15.88 5.83
N ALA A 134 -23.61 15.59 6.60
CA ALA A 134 -24.83 16.40 6.67
C ALA A 134 -24.54 17.83 7.17
N VAL A 135 -23.61 17.99 8.13
CA VAL A 135 -23.12 19.31 8.57
C VAL A 135 -22.46 20.05 7.40
N GLY A 136 -21.67 19.34 6.58
CA GLY A 136 -21.08 19.91 5.35
C GLY A 136 -22.14 20.36 4.36
N LEU A 137 -23.22 19.59 4.17
CA LEU A 137 -24.32 19.92 3.27
C LEU A 137 -25.06 21.21 3.70
N VAL A 138 -25.29 21.41 4.97
CA VAL A 138 -25.82 22.69 5.47
C VAL A 138 -24.83 23.83 5.26
N SER A 139 -23.55 23.57 5.51
CA SER A 139 -22.50 24.59 5.38
C SER A 139 -22.38 25.14 3.96
N ILE A 140 -22.45 24.30 2.92
CA ILE A 140 -22.37 24.76 1.51
C ILE A 140 -23.55 25.65 1.10
N ASN A 141 -24.74 25.44 1.70
CA ASN A 141 -25.86 26.37 1.50
C ASN A 141 -25.55 27.75 2.11
N ILE A 142 -25.01 27.79 3.36
CA ILE A 142 -24.61 29.03 4.00
C ILE A 142 -23.46 29.73 3.25
N PHE A 143 -22.56 28.96 2.65
CA PHE A 143 -21.48 29.49 1.79
C PHE A 143 -21.99 29.95 0.41
N CYS A 144 -23.25 29.73 0.09
CA CYS A 144 -23.88 30.05 -1.20
C CYS A 144 -23.20 29.35 -2.39
N CYS A 145 -22.77 28.09 -2.22
CA CYS A 145 -22.26 27.28 -3.31
C CYS A 145 -23.34 27.03 -4.37
N GLN A 146 -22.94 27.02 -5.66
CA GLN A 146 -23.87 27.01 -6.78
C GLN A 146 -23.84 25.69 -7.56
N THR A 147 -22.79 24.90 -7.43
CA THR A 147 -22.61 23.69 -8.22
C THR A 147 -23.12 22.45 -7.49
N ARG A 148 -23.62 21.46 -8.26
CA ARG A 148 -23.96 20.15 -7.70
C ARG A 148 -22.73 19.44 -7.12
N ALA A 149 -21.57 19.62 -7.72
CA ALA A 149 -20.30 19.03 -7.26
C ALA A 149 -19.91 19.47 -5.83
N ALA A 150 -20.38 20.65 -5.38
CA ALA A 150 -20.15 21.09 -3.99
C ALA A 150 -20.79 20.13 -2.96
N ARG A 151 -21.87 19.40 -3.31
CA ARG A 151 -22.48 18.38 -2.43
C ARG A 151 -21.54 17.20 -2.24
N ASP A 152 -21.01 16.66 -3.32
CA ASP A 152 -20.13 15.48 -3.29
C ASP A 152 -18.82 15.83 -2.58
N TYR A 153 -18.28 17.04 -2.81
CA TYR A 153 -17.16 17.60 -2.07
C TYR A 153 -17.44 17.68 -0.57
N ALA A 154 -18.59 18.23 -0.17
CA ALA A 154 -18.96 18.39 1.23
C ALA A 154 -19.12 17.04 1.95
N ILE A 155 -19.70 16.04 1.26
CA ILE A 155 -19.84 14.68 1.79
C ILE A 155 -18.46 14.04 2.01
N ALA A 156 -17.59 14.07 1.01
CA ALA A 156 -16.26 13.48 1.12
C ALA A 156 -15.42 14.18 2.21
N LEU A 157 -15.47 15.50 2.29
CA LEU A 157 -14.73 16.26 3.29
C LEU A 157 -15.27 16.02 4.71
N GLY A 158 -16.59 15.92 4.89
CA GLY A 158 -17.20 15.56 6.16
C GLY A 158 -16.72 14.20 6.66
N MET A 159 -16.71 13.19 5.78
CA MET A 159 -16.14 11.87 6.06
C MET A 159 -14.69 11.96 6.53
N ALA A 160 -13.83 12.71 5.80
CA ALA A 160 -12.42 12.86 6.14
C ALA A 160 -12.22 13.48 7.53
N PHE A 161 -13.01 14.49 7.88
CA PHE A 161 -12.93 15.14 9.19
C PHE A 161 -13.36 14.20 10.31
N GLN A 162 -14.48 13.50 10.15
CA GLN A 162 -14.98 12.62 11.21
C GLN A 162 -14.08 11.40 11.42
N LEU A 163 -13.60 10.77 10.35
CA LEU A 163 -12.64 9.68 10.45
C LEU A 163 -11.32 10.11 11.14
N THR A 164 -10.89 11.35 10.91
CA THR A 164 -9.73 11.93 11.61
C THR A 164 -10.02 12.14 13.10
N ASN A 165 -11.23 12.60 13.47
CA ASN A 165 -11.65 12.73 14.86
C ASN A 165 -11.69 11.38 15.55
N ILE A 166 -12.33 10.37 14.94
CA ILE A 166 -12.39 9.00 15.47
C ILE A 166 -10.99 8.45 15.72
N LEU A 167 -10.08 8.60 14.74
CA LEU A 167 -8.69 8.15 14.90
C LEU A 167 -7.94 8.88 16.01
N ARG A 168 -8.18 10.19 16.18
CA ARG A 168 -7.57 11.01 17.24
C ARG A 168 -8.04 10.63 18.63
N ASP A 169 -9.31 10.32 18.77
CA ASP A 169 -10.01 10.28 20.05
C ASP A 169 -10.27 8.85 20.56
N VAL A 170 -9.70 7.80 19.95
CA VAL A 170 -9.92 6.38 20.27
C VAL A 170 -9.95 6.09 21.78
N ALA A 171 -8.91 6.49 22.52
CA ALA A 171 -8.87 6.24 23.97
C ALA A 171 -9.76 7.19 24.75
N TYR A 172 -9.97 8.40 24.28
CA TYR A 172 -10.83 9.39 24.93
C TYR A 172 -12.30 8.94 24.88
N ASP A 173 -12.77 8.52 23.70
CA ASP A 173 -14.16 8.10 23.51
C ASP A 173 -14.47 6.83 24.30
N LEU A 174 -13.53 5.87 24.32
CA LEU A 174 -13.69 4.67 25.12
C LEU A 174 -13.74 5.01 26.63
N LYS A 175 -12.81 5.81 27.12
CA LYS A 175 -12.72 6.15 28.56
C LYS A 175 -13.89 7.01 29.03
N ARG A 176 -14.34 7.96 28.21
CA ARG A 176 -15.36 8.93 28.57
C ARG A 176 -16.78 8.44 28.37
N PHE A 177 -17.02 7.74 27.25
CA PHE A 177 -18.36 7.36 26.79
C PHE A 177 -18.55 5.85 26.63
N GLY A 178 -17.48 5.06 26.81
CA GLY A 178 -17.52 3.61 26.57
C GLY A 178 -17.64 3.24 25.08
N ARG A 179 -17.34 4.16 24.14
CA ARG A 179 -17.56 3.97 22.71
C ARG A 179 -16.27 3.62 22.00
N ILE A 180 -16.33 2.65 21.04
CA ILE A 180 -15.30 2.38 20.05
C ILE A 180 -15.97 2.43 18.67
N TYR A 181 -15.59 3.43 17.87
CA TYR A 181 -16.17 3.66 16.54
C TYR A 181 -15.54 2.76 15.49
N ILE A 182 -14.28 2.34 15.67
CA ILE A 182 -13.60 1.45 14.71
C ILE A 182 -14.36 0.12 14.62
N PRO A 183 -14.69 -0.36 13.39
CA PRO A 183 -15.54 -1.53 13.21
C PRO A 183 -14.97 -2.85 13.79
N ARG A 184 -15.81 -3.71 14.36
CA ARG A 184 -15.41 -5.02 14.92
C ARG A 184 -14.82 -5.95 13.88
N SER A 185 -15.41 -6.02 12.68
CA SER A 185 -14.88 -6.85 11.59
C SER A 185 -13.41 -6.51 11.26
N GLU A 186 -13.00 -5.26 11.48
CA GLU A 186 -11.63 -4.83 11.29
C GLU A 186 -10.73 -5.24 12.46
N TRP A 187 -11.21 -5.25 13.71
CA TRP A 187 -10.41 -5.77 14.84
C TRP A 187 -10.00 -7.21 14.58
N GLU A 188 -10.97 -8.05 14.19
CA GLU A 188 -10.74 -9.46 13.89
C GLU A 188 -9.73 -9.65 12.75
N ALA A 189 -9.87 -8.87 11.68
CA ALA A 189 -8.97 -8.92 10.52
C ALA A 189 -7.51 -8.59 10.89
N PHE A 190 -7.29 -7.72 11.90
CA PHE A 190 -5.96 -7.33 12.36
C PHE A 190 -5.51 -8.06 13.64
N GLY A 191 -6.28 -9.04 14.13
CA GLY A 191 -5.98 -9.78 15.35
C GLY A 191 -6.01 -8.90 16.60
N VAL A 192 -6.90 -7.89 16.65
CA VAL A 192 -7.08 -6.95 17.77
C VAL A 192 -8.27 -7.37 18.59
N GLN A 193 -8.13 -7.31 19.91
CA GLN A 193 -9.22 -7.55 20.87
C GLN A 193 -9.67 -6.25 21.52
N GLU A 194 -10.87 -6.22 22.06
CA GLU A 194 -11.41 -5.04 22.75
C GLU A 194 -10.51 -4.56 23.91
N ALA A 195 -9.84 -5.49 24.59
CA ALA A 195 -8.89 -5.17 25.65
C ALA A 195 -7.69 -4.35 25.18
N ASP A 196 -7.27 -4.48 23.90
CA ASP A 196 -6.14 -3.73 23.34
C ASP A 196 -6.43 -2.22 23.31
N PHE A 197 -7.70 -1.80 23.17
CA PHE A 197 -8.10 -0.39 23.19
C PHE A 197 -7.96 0.24 24.58
N GLN A 198 -7.93 -0.56 25.64
CA GLN A 198 -7.73 -0.11 27.03
C GLN A 198 -6.24 -0.14 27.42
N GLY A 199 -5.40 -0.71 26.60
CA GLY A 199 -3.96 -0.84 26.83
C GLY A 199 -3.23 0.51 26.87
N SER A 200 -2.05 0.53 27.51
CA SER A 200 -1.15 1.69 27.53
C SER A 200 -0.15 1.69 26.37
N HIS A 201 -0.06 0.59 25.62
CA HIS A 201 0.87 0.38 24.53
C HIS A 201 0.15 -0.21 23.31
N LEU A 202 0.60 0.20 22.13
CA LEU A 202 0.10 -0.34 20.86
C LEU A 202 0.68 -1.74 20.62
N THR A 203 -0.20 -2.72 20.42
CA THR A 203 0.20 -4.02 19.85
C THR A 203 0.50 -3.86 18.35
N PRO A 204 1.26 -4.77 17.72
CA PRO A 204 1.47 -4.75 16.26
C PRO A 204 0.15 -4.74 15.48
N GLY A 205 -0.82 -5.56 15.87
CA GLY A 205 -2.17 -5.58 15.28
C GLY A 205 -2.89 -4.23 15.38
N MET A 206 -2.89 -3.63 16.58
CA MET A 206 -3.48 -2.30 16.81
C MET A 206 -2.79 -1.23 15.96
N ASN A 207 -1.45 -1.26 15.83
CA ASN A 207 -0.74 -0.31 14.98
C ASN A 207 -1.18 -0.42 13.51
N ARG A 208 -1.32 -1.64 12.97
CA ARG A 208 -1.82 -1.88 11.61
C ARG A 208 -3.27 -1.39 11.45
N LEU A 209 -4.13 -1.68 12.42
CA LEU A 209 -5.53 -1.22 12.42
C LEU A 209 -5.62 0.31 12.36
N LEU A 210 -4.90 1.03 13.24
CA LEU A 210 -4.90 2.49 13.27
C LEU A 210 -4.26 3.11 12.03
N ARG A 211 -3.26 2.46 11.45
CA ARG A 211 -2.66 2.84 10.17
C ARG A 211 -3.67 2.72 9.02
N MET A 212 -4.48 1.66 9.01
CA MET A 212 -5.54 1.52 8.02
C MET A 212 -6.59 2.63 8.16
N GLN A 213 -6.97 3.02 9.41
CA GLN A 213 -7.85 4.17 9.63
C GLN A 213 -7.25 5.48 9.09
N TYR A 214 -5.94 5.66 9.22
CA TYR A 214 -5.23 6.80 8.64
C TYR A 214 -5.34 6.83 7.11
N PHE A 215 -5.12 5.71 6.43
CA PHE A 215 -5.25 5.64 4.97
C PHE A 215 -6.68 5.90 4.51
N ARG A 216 -7.67 5.38 5.25
CA ARG A 216 -9.08 5.67 5.00
C ARG A 216 -9.39 7.17 5.10
N ALA A 217 -8.97 7.82 6.17
CA ALA A 217 -9.17 9.27 6.32
C ALA A 217 -8.46 10.05 5.19
N ARG A 218 -7.24 9.65 4.83
CA ARG A 218 -6.48 10.24 3.73
C ARG A 218 -7.19 10.06 2.38
N HIS A 219 -7.71 8.86 2.08
CA HIS A 219 -8.51 8.62 0.87
C HIS A 219 -9.65 9.64 0.72
N TYR A 220 -10.42 9.89 1.78
CA TYR A 220 -11.52 10.84 1.72
C TYR A 220 -11.05 12.29 1.55
N PHE A 221 -9.87 12.66 2.06
CA PHE A 221 -9.28 13.97 1.77
C PHE A 221 -8.89 14.09 0.29
N GLU A 222 -8.26 13.10 -0.28
CA GLU A 222 -7.87 13.10 -1.71
C GLU A 222 -9.10 13.06 -2.61
N LYS A 223 -10.12 12.27 -2.24
CA LYS A 223 -11.42 12.26 -2.91
C LYS A 223 -12.08 13.64 -2.89
N ALA A 224 -12.06 14.34 -1.75
CA ALA A 224 -12.57 15.71 -1.66
C ALA A 224 -11.80 16.67 -2.58
N ASP A 225 -10.47 16.58 -2.64
CA ASP A 225 -9.65 17.43 -3.52
C ASP A 225 -10.01 17.25 -5.00
N ARG A 226 -10.27 16.01 -5.43
CA ARG A 226 -10.69 15.70 -6.82
C ARG A 226 -12.10 16.21 -7.12
N LEU A 227 -12.96 16.26 -6.11
CA LEU A 227 -14.35 16.74 -6.21
C LEU A 227 -14.49 18.25 -6.00
N LEU A 228 -13.40 18.97 -5.67
CA LEU A 228 -13.45 20.40 -5.39
C LEU A 228 -13.91 21.19 -6.61
N PRO A 229 -15.10 21.84 -6.57
CA PRO A 229 -15.60 22.61 -7.70
C PRO A 229 -14.89 23.96 -7.80
N GLU A 230 -14.15 24.18 -8.88
CA GLU A 230 -13.40 25.42 -9.11
C GLU A 230 -14.30 26.67 -9.09
N ALA A 231 -15.53 26.57 -9.62
CA ALA A 231 -16.50 27.68 -9.61
C ALA A 231 -16.93 28.11 -8.20
N ASP A 232 -16.94 27.18 -7.24
CA ASP A 232 -17.34 27.46 -5.86
C ASP A 232 -16.12 27.61 -4.92
N ARG A 233 -14.92 27.41 -5.39
CA ARG A 233 -13.69 27.47 -4.61
C ARG A 233 -13.53 28.72 -3.73
N PRO A 234 -13.82 29.94 -4.24
CA PRO A 234 -13.77 31.14 -3.38
C PRO A 234 -14.78 31.10 -2.24
N ARG A 235 -15.96 30.46 -2.46
CA ARG A 235 -17.03 30.31 -1.45
C ARG A 235 -16.66 29.25 -0.40
N LEU A 236 -15.86 28.25 -0.78
CA LEU A 236 -15.38 27.15 0.07
C LEU A 236 -14.14 27.52 0.90
N ALA A 237 -13.75 28.80 0.97
CA ALA A 237 -12.56 29.25 1.68
C ALA A 237 -12.47 28.72 3.12
N ALA A 238 -13.56 28.76 3.89
CA ALA A 238 -13.58 28.24 5.26
C ALA A 238 -13.35 26.72 5.32
N ALA A 239 -13.93 25.97 4.39
CA ALA A 239 -13.76 24.53 4.29
C ALA A 239 -12.28 24.17 3.93
N LEU A 240 -11.69 24.88 2.97
CA LEU A 240 -10.29 24.69 2.56
C LEU A 240 -9.29 25.00 3.69
N LEU A 241 -9.53 26.06 4.47
CA LEU A 241 -8.70 26.35 5.65
C LEU A 241 -8.79 25.24 6.70
N MET A 242 -10.00 24.71 6.92
CA MET A 242 -10.19 23.58 7.83
C MET A 242 -9.49 22.31 7.33
N THR A 243 -9.56 22.06 6.04
CA THR A 243 -8.89 20.91 5.42
C THR A 243 -7.40 20.88 5.78
N GLU A 244 -6.68 21.99 5.66
CA GLU A 244 -5.27 22.07 6.01
C GLU A 244 -5.01 21.79 7.51
N VAL A 245 -5.87 22.29 8.39
CA VAL A 245 -5.75 22.03 9.84
C VAL A 245 -5.93 20.53 10.14
N TYR A 246 -6.92 19.89 9.51
CA TYR A 246 -7.18 18.47 9.72
C TYR A 246 -6.16 17.55 9.05
N ARG A 247 -5.62 17.92 7.90
CA ARG A 247 -4.49 17.21 7.28
C ARG A 247 -3.25 17.24 8.17
N ASP A 248 -2.91 18.39 8.75
CA ASP A 248 -1.80 18.50 9.72
C ASP A 248 -2.04 17.65 10.96
N LEU A 249 -3.28 17.58 11.43
CA LEU A 249 -3.65 16.74 12.56
C LEU A 249 -3.46 15.25 12.21
N LEU A 250 -3.96 14.82 11.07
CA LEU A 250 -3.83 13.46 10.57
C LEU A 250 -2.36 13.08 10.39
N GLU A 251 -1.55 13.95 9.78
CA GLU A 251 -0.11 13.75 9.64
C GLU A 251 0.64 13.73 10.99
N LYS A 252 0.20 14.51 11.95
CA LYS A 252 0.77 14.48 13.30
C LYS A 252 0.50 13.16 14.02
N ILE A 253 -0.69 12.59 13.84
CA ILE A 253 -1.02 11.24 14.33
C ILE A 253 -0.07 10.20 13.73
N ARG A 254 0.16 10.23 12.41
CA ARG A 254 1.09 9.35 11.72
C ARG A 254 2.52 9.50 12.24
N ARG A 255 3.03 10.74 12.34
CA ARG A 255 4.39 11.02 12.86
C ARG A 255 4.59 10.55 14.30
N ARG A 256 3.53 10.50 15.10
CA ARG A 256 3.52 9.90 16.43
C ARG A 256 3.31 8.40 16.44
N LYS A 257 3.47 7.75 15.29
CA LYS A 257 3.32 6.29 15.13
C LYS A 257 1.97 5.77 15.65
N PHE A 258 0.91 6.57 15.48
CA PHE A 258 -0.46 6.28 15.93
C PHE A 258 -0.62 6.12 17.45
N ASP A 259 0.26 6.68 18.27
CA ASP A 259 0.14 6.61 19.74
C ASP A 259 -0.99 7.53 20.24
N VAL A 260 -2.22 7.06 20.03
CA VAL A 260 -3.48 7.73 20.43
C VAL A 260 -4.06 7.14 21.73
N LEU A 261 -3.52 6.03 22.24
CA LEU A 261 -4.00 5.38 23.47
C LEU A 261 -3.64 6.19 24.73
N ARG A 262 -2.59 7.01 24.67
CA ARG A 262 -2.21 7.89 25.79
C ARG A 262 -3.03 9.17 25.90
N GLY A 263 -3.90 9.42 24.94
CA GLY A 263 -4.79 10.57 24.89
C GLY A 263 -4.79 11.28 23.53
N PRO A 264 -5.73 12.21 23.31
CA PRO A 264 -5.94 12.84 22.02
C PRO A 264 -4.76 13.70 21.59
N ILE A 265 -4.31 13.53 20.35
CA ILE A 265 -3.25 14.33 19.74
C ILE A 265 -3.83 15.69 19.31
N LYS A 266 -3.21 16.79 19.74
CA LYS A 266 -3.67 18.16 19.43
C LYS A 266 -2.59 18.94 18.70
N LEU A 267 -3.02 19.82 17.79
CA LEU A 267 -2.14 20.81 17.19
C LEU A 267 -1.92 21.98 18.15
N SER A 268 -0.69 22.46 18.23
CA SER A 268 -0.35 23.70 18.93
C SER A 268 -0.93 24.93 18.20
N ARG A 269 -0.96 26.08 18.86
CA ARG A 269 -1.42 27.33 18.25
C ARG A 269 -0.60 27.70 17.01
N TRP A 270 0.70 27.47 17.04
CA TRP A 270 1.60 27.75 15.93
C TRP A 270 1.37 26.80 14.74
N GLU A 271 1.18 25.50 14.97
CA GLU A 271 0.84 24.54 13.91
C GLU A 271 -0.48 24.93 13.23
N LYS A 272 -1.50 25.29 13.99
CA LYS A 272 -2.78 25.79 13.44
C LYS A 272 -2.59 27.05 12.59
N LEU A 273 -1.79 28.02 13.07
CA LEU A 273 -1.52 29.23 12.31
C LEU A 273 -0.79 28.96 10.99
N LEU A 274 0.18 28.04 11.00
CA LEU A 274 0.90 27.63 9.80
C LEU A 274 -0.03 26.92 8.81
N ALA A 275 -0.91 26.04 9.28
CA ALA A 275 -1.91 25.36 8.45
C ALA A 275 -2.86 26.39 7.79
N LEU A 276 -3.38 27.35 8.55
CA LEU A 276 -4.24 28.42 8.03
C LEU A 276 -3.51 29.28 6.97
N ARG A 277 -2.24 29.59 7.17
CA ARG A 277 -1.43 30.34 6.17
C ARG A 277 -1.23 29.56 4.89
N ARG A 278 -1.03 28.22 4.97
CA ARG A 278 -0.97 27.36 3.77
C ARG A 278 -2.30 27.36 3.04
N GLY A 279 -3.41 27.19 3.76
CA GLY A 279 -4.75 27.26 3.18
C GLY A 279 -5.02 28.58 2.46
N GLN A 280 -4.59 29.72 3.05
CA GLN A 280 -4.70 31.03 2.39
C GLN A 280 -3.86 31.13 1.10
N LYS A 281 -2.69 30.50 1.05
CA LYS A 281 -1.87 30.43 -0.17
C LYS A 281 -2.54 29.57 -1.23
N LEU A 282 -3.15 28.44 -0.84
CA LEU A 282 -3.88 27.57 -1.74
C LEU A 282 -5.10 28.27 -2.37
N LEU A 283 -5.80 29.14 -1.63
CA LEU A 283 -6.90 29.93 -2.18
C LEU A 283 -6.47 30.87 -3.31
N LYS A 284 -5.20 31.31 -3.32
CA LYS A 284 -4.63 32.23 -4.30
C LYS A 284 -3.92 31.52 -5.47
N ARG A 285 -3.73 30.21 -5.40
CA ARG A 285 -2.98 29.43 -6.39
C ARG A 285 -3.96 28.84 -7.40
N GLU A 286 -3.67 29.02 -8.69
CA GLU A 286 -4.27 28.19 -9.71
C GLU A 286 -3.77 26.76 -9.50
N ILE A 287 -4.68 25.86 -9.18
CA ILE A 287 -4.39 24.42 -9.08
C ILE A 287 -4.82 23.82 -10.40
N ALA A 288 -3.91 23.09 -11.06
CA ALA A 288 -4.31 22.30 -12.22
C ALA A 288 -5.49 21.38 -11.82
N PRO A 289 -6.55 21.32 -12.64
CA PRO A 289 -7.70 20.50 -12.32
C PRO A 289 -7.25 19.03 -12.23
N ARG A 290 -7.50 18.40 -11.09
CA ARG A 290 -7.33 16.94 -10.94
C ARG A 290 -8.49 16.25 -11.63
N ARG A 291 -8.23 15.08 -12.23
CA ARG A 291 -9.32 14.26 -12.78
C ARG A 291 -10.31 13.91 -11.67
N ALA A 292 -11.61 13.90 -12.00
CA ALA A 292 -12.65 13.42 -11.10
C ALA A 292 -12.34 11.99 -10.61
N PRO A 293 -12.87 11.56 -9.45
CA PRO A 293 -12.76 10.17 -9.02
C PRO A 293 -13.25 9.25 -10.13
N ALA A 294 -12.38 8.34 -10.58
CA ALA A 294 -12.68 7.40 -11.65
C ALA A 294 -12.95 6.00 -11.07
N ARG A 295 -13.79 5.21 -11.73
CA ARG A 295 -13.93 3.78 -11.48
C ARG A 295 -12.85 3.03 -12.26
N ILE A 296 -11.90 2.44 -11.54
CA ILE A 296 -10.69 1.85 -12.12
C ILE A 296 -10.67 0.35 -11.92
N ALA A 297 -10.51 -0.41 -13.03
CA ALA A 297 -10.17 -1.83 -12.96
C ALA A 297 -8.66 -1.99 -12.94
N VAL A 298 -8.12 -2.66 -11.91
CA VAL A 298 -6.74 -3.15 -11.89
C VAL A 298 -6.78 -4.65 -12.10
N ILE A 299 -6.34 -5.11 -13.27
CA ILE A 299 -6.42 -6.52 -13.69
C ILE A 299 -5.10 -7.21 -13.43
N GLY A 300 -5.08 -8.14 -12.47
CA GLY A 300 -3.92 -8.87 -11.99
C GLY A 300 -3.53 -8.51 -10.56
N GLY A 301 -3.64 -9.47 -9.64
CA GLY A 301 -3.38 -9.33 -8.20
C GLY A 301 -1.96 -9.66 -7.78
N GLY A 302 -0.97 -9.48 -8.67
CA GLY A 302 0.45 -9.53 -8.33
C GLY A 302 0.91 -8.26 -7.61
N TYR A 303 2.18 -8.18 -7.19
CA TYR A 303 2.74 -7.02 -6.49
C TYR A 303 2.57 -5.71 -7.29
N ALA A 304 2.64 -5.76 -8.62
CA ALA A 304 2.38 -4.60 -9.47
C ALA A 304 0.93 -4.11 -9.40
N GLY A 305 -0.03 -5.02 -9.48
CA GLY A 305 -1.45 -4.66 -9.36
C GLY A 305 -1.81 -4.23 -7.94
N CYS A 306 -1.25 -4.87 -6.91
CA CYS A 306 -1.46 -4.47 -5.52
C CYS A 306 -0.94 -3.05 -5.24
N SER A 307 0.26 -2.70 -5.73
CA SER A 307 0.82 -1.36 -5.55
C SER A 307 0.06 -0.29 -6.36
N ALA A 308 -0.36 -0.61 -7.59
CA ALA A 308 -1.20 0.27 -8.39
C ALA A 308 -2.56 0.52 -7.72
N ALA A 309 -3.24 -0.56 -7.28
CA ALA A 309 -4.53 -0.47 -6.60
C ALA A 309 -4.44 0.35 -5.31
N PHE A 310 -3.39 0.13 -4.51
CA PHE A 310 -3.14 0.90 -3.30
C PHE A 310 -2.94 2.39 -3.59
N SER A 311 -2.09 2.73 -4.58
CA SER A 311 -1.81 4.13 -4.91
C SER A 311 -3.05 4.85 -5.43
N LEU A 312 -3.76 4.26 -6.40
CA LEU A 312 -4.96 4.83 -7.00
C LEU A 312 -6.09 5.02 -5.99
N ALA A 313 -6.32 4.03 -5.10
CA ALA A 313 -7.30 4.16 -4.04
C ALA A 313 -6.92 5.24 -3.03
N ARG A 314 -5.63 5.32 -2.65
CA ARG A 314 -5.11 6.39 -1.78
C ARG A 314 -5.32 7.78 -2.39
N GLU A 315 -5.30 7.88 -3.71
CA GLU A 315 -5.57 9.11 -4.46
C GLU A 315 -7.04 9.45 -4.64
N GLY A 316 -7.96 8.65 -4.10
CA GLY A 316 -9.38 8.93 -4.06
C GLY A 316 -10.18 8.35 -5.23
N HIS A 317 -9.60 7.40 -5.99
CA HIS A 317 -10.32 6.67 -7.01
C HIS A 317 -11.08 5.46 -6.44
N LEU A 318 -12.13 5.01 -7.16
CA LEU A 318 -12.86 3.78 -6.88
C LEU A 318 -12.15 2.61 -7.56
N VAL A 319 -11.41 1.82 -6.81
CA VAL A 319 -10.55 0.78 -7.36
C VAL A 319 -11.12 -0.60 -7.16
N GLU A 320 -11.17 -1.38 -8.23
CA GLU A 320 -11.50 -2.80 -8.22
C GLU A 320 -10.28 -3.61 -8.67
N LEU A 321 -9.67 -4.33 -7.72
CA LEU A 321 -8.53 -5.22 -8.00
C LEU A 321 -9.07 -6.61 -8.36
N ILE A 322 -8.78 -7.06 -9.59
CA ILE A 322 -9.34 -8.29 -10.18
C ILE A 322 -8.22 -9.29 -10.38
N GLU A 323 -8.33 -10.45 -9.73
CA GLU A 323 -7.35 -11.54 -9.80
C GLU A 323 -8.01 -12.85 -10.27
N ALA A 324 -7.40 -13.49 -11.23
CA ALA A 324 -7.88 -14.76 -11.80
C ALA A 324 -7.78 -15.93 -10.83
N LYS A 325 -6.77 -15.94 -9.96
CA LYS A 325 -6.55 -16.97 -8.94
C LYS A 325 -7.33 -16.68 -7.65
N PRO A 326 -7.53 -17.67 -6.77
CA PRO A 326 -8.24 -17.47 -5.50
C PRO A 326 -7.44 -16.63 -4.49
N GLN A 327 -6.18 -16.27 -4.77
CA GLN A 327 -5.28 -15.54 -3.87
C GLN A 327 -4.43 -14.53 -4.61
N LEU A 328 -4.05 -13.45 -3.90
CA LEU A 328 -3.13 -12.44 -4.39
C LEU A 328 -1.67 -12.92 -4.35
N GLY A 329 -0.76 -12.14 -4.95
CA GLY A 329 0.68 -12.38 -4.97
C GLY A 329 1.24 -12.72 -6.35
N GLY A 330 0.39 -13.17 -7.27
CA GLY A 330 0.80 -13.45 -8.66
C GLY A 330 1.86 -14.55 -8.76
N ARG A 331 3.09 -14.20 -9.24
CA ARG A 331 4.24 -15.09 -9.32
C ARG A 331 5.04 -15.21 -8.02
N ALA A 332 4.76 -14.39 -7.02
CA ALA A 332 5.33 -14.45 -5.68
C ALA A 332 4.20 -14.67 -4.68
N HIS A 333 3.72 -15.90 -4.58
CA HIS A 333 2.60 -16.26 -3.71
C HIS A 333 2.95 -17.44 -2.82
N SER A 334 2.27 -17.51 -1.69
CA SER A 334 2.40 -18.56 -0.69
C SER A 334 1.13 -19.40 -0.64
N TYR A 335 1.26 -20.65 -0.25
CA TYR A 335 0.12 -21.51 0.01
C TYR A 335 0.42 -22.49 1.16
N ARG A 336 -0.62 -23.00 1.77
CA ARG A 336 -0.50 -24.00 2.82
C ARG A 336 -0.36 -25.37 2.18
N GLU A 337 0.77 -26.04 2.40
CA GLU A 337 0.98 -27.42 1.93
C GLU A 337 0.06 -28.37 2.69
N ALA A 338 -0.67 -29.22 1.94
CA ALA A 338 -1.80 -29.98 2.48
C ALA A 338 -1.40 -31.08 3.48
N LYS A 339 -0.22 -31.71 3.31
CA LYS A 339 0.24 -32.82 4.17
C LYS A 339 0.89 -32.35 5.45
N THR A 340 1.65 -31.27 5.39
CA THR A 340 2.44 -30.78 6.53
C THR A 340 1.80 -29.61 7.24
N GLY A 341 0.82 -28.94 6.63
CA GLY A 341 0.22 -27.71 7.12
C GLY A 341 1.15 -26.50 7.08
N THR A 342 2.37 -26.64 6.56
CA THR A 342 3.36 -25.57 6.47
C THR A 342 2.97 -24.57 5.38
N VAL A 343 3.13 -23.28 5.65
CA VAL A 343 3.04 -22.25 4.61
C VAL A 343 4.36 -22.20 3.86
N ILE A 344 4.31 -22.40 2.55
CA ILE A 344 5.47 -22.35 1.66
C ILE A 344 5.19 -21.44 0.48
N ASP A 345 6.23 -20.80 -0.04
CA ASP A 345 6.16 -20.00 -1.26
C ASP A 345 6.28 -20.88 -2.51
N ASN A 346 5.73 -20.41 -3.62
CA ASN A 346 5.89 -21.07 -4.92
C ASN A 346 7.34 -21.10 -5.45
N GLY A 347 8.25 -20.50 -4.74
CA GLY A 347 9.70 -20.40 -4.91
C GLY A 347 10.28 -19.49 -3.85
N GLN A 348 11.49 -19.76 -3.38
CA GLN A 348 12.10 -18.92 -2.36
C GLN A 348 12.45 -17.55 -2.94
N HIS A 349 11.93 -16.51 -2.33
CA HIS A 349 12.25 -15.14 -2.65
C HIS A 349 13.04 -14.49 -1.52
N ILE A 350 13.91 -13.56 -1.89
CA ILE A 350 14.64 -12.69 -0.97
C ILE A 350 14.23 -11.26 -1.31
N LEU A 351 13.90 -10.47 -0.28
CA LEU A 351 13.84 -9.03 -0.44
C LEU A 351 15.15 -8.44 0.03
N MET A 352 15.72 -7.52 -0.74
CA MET A 352 16.96 -6.83 -0.36
C MET A 352 16.65 -5.45 0.20
N GLY A 353 17.55 -4.91 1.01
CA GLY A 353 17.41 -3.56 1.54
C GLY A 353 17.29 -2.48 0.48
N CYS A 354 17.84 -2.70 -0.71
CA CYS A 354 17.72 -1.81 -1.88
C CYS A 354 16.36 -1.90 -2.59
N TYR A 355 15.42 -2.72 -2.10
CA TYR A 355 14.04 -2.78 -2.58
C TYR A 355 13.20 -1.70 -1.88
N HIS A 356 13.54 -0.43 -2.17
CA HIS A 356 13.03 0.71 -1.43
C HIS A 356 11.51 0.87 -1.56
N GLU A 357 10.97 0.70 -2.77
CA GLU A 357 9.52 0.83 -3.02
C GLU A 357 8.73 -0.32 -2.39
N THR A 358 9.26 -1.53 -2.47
CA THR A 358 8.64 -2.71 -1.86
C THR A 358 8.62 -2.60 -0.35
N LEU A 359 9.77 -2.26 0.27
CA LEU A 359 9.86 -2.11 1.72
C LEU A 359 9.03 -0.91 2.22
N ALA A 360 8.95 0.17 1.43
CA ALA A 360 8.08 1.30 1.74
C ALA A 360 6.60 0.88 1.71
N LEU A 361 6.16 0.14 0.68
CA LEU A 361 4.80 -0.38 0.59
C LEU A 361 4.45 -1.30 1.77
N VAL A 362 5.32 -2.27 2.07
CA VAL A 362 5.16 -3.17 3.23
C VAL A 362 5.13 -2.39 4.55
N ALA A 363 5.96 -1.34 4.67
CA ALA A 363 5.94 -0.44 5.83
C ALA A 363 4.66 0.37 5.93
N GLU A 364 4.15 0.86 4.81
CA GLU A 364 2.86 1.58 4.74
C GLU A 364 1.69 0.67 5.12
N MET A 365 1.72 -0.62 4.74
CA MET A 365 0.75 -1.62 5.21
C MET A 365 0.93 -1.98 6.70
N GLY A 366 2.08 -1.66 7.31
CA GLY A 366 2.40 -1.97 8.71
C GLY A 366 2.97 -3.35 8.93
N ASN A 367 3.44 -4.02 7.89
CA ASN A 367 3.85 -5.44 7.88
C ASN A 367 5.36 -5.67 7.90
N LEU A 368 6.19 -4.66 8.25
CA LEU A 368 7.64 -4.85 8.36
C LEU A 368 8.04 -5.89 9.42
N ASP A 369 7.23 -6.07 10.45
CA ASP A 369 7.43 -7.05 11.51
C ASP A 369 7.21 -8.51 11.04
N ARG A 370 6.55 -8.70 9.89
CA ARG A 370 6.42 -10.01 9.22
C ARG A 370 7.67 -10.39 8.41
N LEU A 371 8.62 -9.48 8.31
CA LEU A 371 9.91 -9.73 7.69
C LEU A 371 10.97 -9.95 8.77
N GLU A 372 11.78 -10.98 8.61
CA GLU A 372 13.01 -11.18 9.37
C GLU A 372 14.14 -10.44 8.66
N ARG A 373 14.71 -9.45 9.32
CA ARG A 373 15.79 -8.63 8.78
C ARG A 373 17.13 -9.16 9.23
N HIS A 374 18.01 -9.42 8.27
CA HIS A 374 19.42 -9.73 8.47
C HIS A 374 20.24 -8.52 8.04
N ASP A 375 20.78 -7.77 9.02
CA ASP A 375 21.49 -6.48 8.81
C ASP A 375 22.79 -6.60 7.99
N ARG A 376 23.28 -7.81 7.78
CA ARG A 376 24.51 -8.08 7.06
C ARG A 376 24.29 -9.12 5.99
N LEU A 377 24.92 -8.90 4.85
CA LEU A 377 25.07 -9.94 3.86
C LEU A 377 25.93 -11.05 4.46
N ASP A 378 25.37 -12.21 4.74
CA ASP A 378 26.05 -13.38 5.28
C ASP A 378 25.71 -14.59 4.40
N LEU A 379 26.51 -14.76 3.34
CA LEU A 379 26.33 -15.81 2.36
C LEU A 379 27.42 -16.87 2.52
N HIS A 380 26.97 -18.07 2.82
CA HIS A 380 27.83 -19.23 2.92
C HIS A 380 27.87 -19.93 1.56
N PHE A 381 29.05 -20.29 1.11
CA PHE A 381 29.24 -21.02 -0.14
C PHE A 381 29.95 -22.35 0.11
N VAL A 382 29.58 -23.31 -0.68
CA VAL A 382 30.28 -24.60 -0.73
C VAL A 382 30.77 -24.83 -2.16
N SER A 383 31.97 -25.34 -2.28
CA SER A 383 32.60 -25.71 -3.56
C SER A 383 33.31 -27.02 -3.50
N PRO A 384 33.43 -27.79 -4.62
CA PRO A 384 34.18 -29.04 -4.64
C PRO A 384 35.69 -28.88 -4.32
N LYS A 385 36.22 -27.69 -4.62
CA LYS A 385 37.69 -27.44 -4.50
C LYS A 385 38.11 -26.95 -3.14
N LYS A 386 37.29 -26.08 -2.48
CA LYS A 386 37.71 -25.39 -1.24
C LYS A 386 36.78 -25.64 -0.05
N GLY A 387 35.76 -26.48 -0.24
CA GLY A 387 34.77 -26.77 0.81
C GLY A 387 33.95 -25.55 1.17
N GLN A 388 33.72 -25.36 2.48
CA GLN A 388 32.88 -24.25 2.96
C GLN A 388 33.69 -22.95 3.04
N THR A 389 33.07 -21.85 2.60
CA THR A 389 33.60 -20.49 2.64
C THR A 389 32.48 -19.48 2.85
N VAL A 390 32.78 -18.27 3.32
CA VAL A 390 31.79 -17.26 3.65
C VAL A 390 32.11 -15.90 3.03
N LEU A 391 31.09 -15.27 2.44
CA LEU A 391 31.13 -13.88 2.06
C LEU A 391 30.25 -13.08 3.04
N ARG A 392 30.91 -12.36 3.97
CA ARG A 392 30.21 -11.61 5.03
C ARG A 392 30.55 -10.14 4.94
N SER A 393 29.53 -9.27 4.82
CA SER A 393 29.74 -7.82 4.86
C SER A 393 30.07 -7.34 6.27
N SER A 394 30.84 -6.24 6.38
CA SER A 394 31.16 -5.59 7.64
C SER A 394 30.27 -4.35 7.89
N PRO A 395 30.19 -3.83 9.13
CA PRO A 395 29.42 -2.63 9.44
C PRO A 395 30.09 -1.32 8.98
N LEU A 396 31.14 -1.39 8.18
CA LEU A 396 31.85 -0.23 7.66
C LEU A 396 31.04 0.50 6.58
N PRO A 397 31.24 1.82 6.37
CA PRO A 397 30.60 2.54 5.29
C PRO A 397 31.06 2.04 3.90
N PRO A 398 30.23 2.23 2.84
CA PRO A 398 30.62 1.87 1.48
C PRO A 398 31.90 2.60 1.02
N PRO A 399 32.76 1.95 0.24
CA PRO A 399 32.72 0.56 -0.25
C PRO A 399 33.35 -0.44 0.72
N PHE A 400 33.83 -0.01 1.90
CA PHE A 400 34.61 -0.80 2.86
C PHE A 400 33.81 -1.93 3.50
N HIS A 401 32.45 -1.85 3.52
CA HIS A 401 31.60 -2.90 4.07
C HIS A 401 31.75 -4.25 3.35
N LEU A 402 32.05 -4.27 2.04
CA LEU A 402 32.32 -5.49 1.28
C LEU A 402 33.79 -5.93 1.38
N LEU A 403 34.69 -4.99 1.63
CA LEU A 403 36.13 -5.24 1.61
C LEU A 403 36.50 -6.39 2.55
N ALA A 404 36.06 -6.34 3.80
CA ALA A 404 36.31 -7.37 4.79
C ALA A 404 35.75 -8.73 4.36
N GLY A 405 34.56 -8.75 3.75
CA GLY A 405 33.93 -9.96 3.21
C GLY A 405 34.74 -10.60 2.08
N LEU A 406 35.24 -9.79 1.15
CA LEU A 406 36.07 -10.26 0.05
C LEU A 406 37.39 -10.87 0.54
N PHE A 407 37.98 -10.34 1.61
CA PHE A 407 39.17 -10.90 2.20
C PHE A 407 38.94 -12.27 2.85
N GLY A 408 37.78 -12.47 3.50
CA GLY A 408 37.38 -13.74 4.10
C GLY A 408 36.96 -14.81 3.09
N PHE A 409 36.56 -14.39 1.87
CA PHE A 409 36.02 -15.30 0.85
C PHE A 409 37.14 -16.07 0.16
N ARG A 410 37.39 -17.32 0.60
CA ARG A 410 38.52 -18.16 0.19
C ARG A 410 38.52 -18.56 -1.29
N GLU A 411 37.38 -18.43 -1.98
CA GLU A 411 37.27 -18.72 -3.43
C GLU A 411 38.06 -17.73 -4.28
N LEU A 412 38.31 -16.51 -3.76
CA LEU A 412 38.97 -15.44 -4.48
C LEU A 412 40.49 -15.41 -4.25
N THR A 413 41.26 -15.25 -5.32
CA THR A 413 42.66 -14.88 -5.27
C THR A 413 42.83 -13.36 -4.98
N TRP A 414 44.08 -12.92 -4.75
CA TRP A 414 44.38 -11.50 -4.58
C TRP A 414 44.02 -10.66 -5.84
N LEU A 415 44.24 -11.22 -7.02
CA LEU A 415 43.91 -10.58 -8.29
C LEU A 415 42.39 -10.44 -8.46
N ASP A 416 41.64 -11.45 -8.06
CA ASP A 416 40.17 -11.43 -8.12
C ASP A 416 39.60 -10.32 -7.21
N ARG A 417 40.09 -10.24 -5.97
CA ARG A 417 39.68 -9.20 -5.01
C ARG A 417 39.99 -7.80 -5.53
N TRP A 418 41.20 -7.62 -6.07
CA TRP A 418 41.58 -6.35 -6.66
C TRP A 418 40.75 -5.96 -7.86
N ALA A 419 40.41 -6.91 -8.73
CA ALA A 419 39.52 -6.68 -9.86
C ALA A 419 38.10 -6.23 -9.44
N ILE A 420 37.54 -6.92 -8.42
CA ILE A 420 36.20 -6.59 -7.86
C ILE A 420 36.20 -5.19 -7.24
N LEU A 421 37.18 -4.84 -6.43
CA LEU A 421 37.28 -3.54 -5.77
C LEU A 421 37.36 -2.35 -6.75
N HIS A 422 37.95 -2.57 -7.92
CA HIS A 422 38.07 -1.53 -8.95
C HIS A 422 36.88 -1.47 -9.89
N LEU A 423 35.92 -2.39 -9.78
CA LEU A 423 34.75 -2.42 -10.65
C LEU A 423 33.94 -1.11 -10.61
N PRO A 424 33.62 -0.48 -9.45
CA PRO A 424 32.84 0.77 -9.46
C PRO A 424 33.53 1.93 -10.20
N GLY A 425 34.87 2.03 -10.04
CA GLY A 425 35.67 3.03 -10.75
C GLY A 425 35.71 2.77 -12.26
N ARG A 426 35.92 1.51 -12.65
CA ARG A 426 35.91 1.10 -14.06
C ARG A 426 34.54 1.22 -14.70
N ALA A 427 33.47 0.90 -13.99
CA ALA A 427 32.11 1.07 -14.48
C ALA A 427 31.73 2.53 -14.75
N ARG A 428 32.33 3.49 -14.01
CA ARG A 428 32.15 4.93 -14.33
C ARG A 428 32.83 5.35 -15.63
N SER A 429 34.03 4.84 -15.87
CA SER A 429 34.80 5.17 -17.11
C SER A 429 34.38 4.31 -18.30
N MET A 430 33.91 3.11 -18.06
CA MET A 430 33.48 2.13 -19.07
C MET A 430 32.10 1.57 -18.69
N PRO A 431 31.02 2.38 -18.69
CA PRO A 431 29.68 1.91 -18.33
C PRO A 431 29.25 0.79 -19.29
N PRO A 432 28.32 -0.08 -18.86
CA PRO A 432 27.76 -1.09 -19.75
C PRO A 432 27.10 -0.43 -20.93
N LYS A 433 27.29 -1.00 -22.10
CA LYS A 433 26.71 -0.52 -23.37
C LYS A 433 25.40 -1.21 -23.62
N GLN A 434 24.53 -0.49 -24.33
CA GLN A 434 23.28 -1.07 -24.79
C GLN A 434 23.53 -2.26 -25.73
N GLY A 435 22.82 -3.36 -25.49
CA GLY A 435 23.00 -4.60 -26.23
C GLY A 435 24.26 -5.39 -25.87
N GLU A 436 24.97 -5.03 -24.79
CA GLU A 436 26.15 -5.74 -24.30
C GLU A 436 25.76 -6.82 -23.31
N THR A 437 26.34 -8.02 -23.41
CA THR A 437 26.15 -9.08 -22.42
C THR A 437 26.95 -8.79 -21.15
N VAL A 438 26.52 -9.37 -20.02
CA VAL A 438 27.27 -9.31 -18.75
C VAL A 438 28.68 -9.84 -18.92
N GLN A 439 28.86 -10.96 -19.62
CA GLN A 439 30.19 -11.53 -19.89
C GLN A 439 31.09 -10.55 -20.63
N ALA A 440 30.64 -10.00 -21.76
CA ALA A 440 31.43 -9.08 -22.57
C ALA A 440 31.79 -7.79 -21.79
N TRP A 441 30.85 -7.29 -20.97
CA TRP A 441 31.13 -6.13 -20.15
C TRP A 441 32.14 -6.42 -19.04
N LEU A 442 32.00 -7.55 -18.31
CA LEU A 442 32.93 -7.96 -17.24
C LEU A 442 34.35 -8.16 -17.78
N GLU A 443 34.51 -8.73 -18.99
CA GLU A 443 35.78 -8.84 -19.69
C GLU A 443 36.34 -7.46 -20.03
N ARG A 444 35.53 -6.55 -20.56
CA ARG A 444 35.92 -5.18 -20.93
C ARG A 444 36.35 -4.35 -19.72
N VAL A 445 35.69 -4.51 -18.59
CA VAL A 445 36.10 -3.89 -17.31
C VAL A 445 37.14 -4.71 -16.53
N ARG A 446 37.75 -5.69 -17.17
CA ARG A 446 38.88 -6.50 -16.69
C ARG A 446 38.58 -7.24 -15.38
N GLN A 447 37.42 -7.89 -15.31
CA GLN A 447 37.17 -8.86 -14.26
C GLN A 447 37.91 -10.17 -14.57
N THR A 448 38.39 -10.83 -13.55
CA THR A 448 39.14 -12.09 -13.68
C THR A 448 38.17 -13.28 -13.80
N PRO A 449 38.60 -14.40 -14.42
CA PRO A 449 37.79 -15.61 -14.46
C PRO A 449 37.38 -16.11 -13.06
N GLY A 450 38.29 -15.94 -12.05
CA GLY A 450 38.03 -16.33 -10.67
C GLY A 450 36.91 -15.48 -10.03
N SER A 451 36.93 -14.15 -10.25
CA SER A 451 35.86 -13.26 -9.76
C SER A 451 34.54 -13.53 -10.45
N VAL A 452 34.54 -13.84 -11.75
CA VAL A 452 33.34 -14.19 -12.52
C VAL A 452 32.73 -15.47 -11.96
N ARG A 453 33.48 -16.57 -11.86
CA ARG A 453 33.01 -17.85 -11.36
C ARG A 453 32.50 -17.81 -9.92
N ALA A 454 33.21 -17.16 -9.02
CA ALA A 454 32.91 -17.21 -7.60
C ALA A 454 31.90 -16.17 -7.12
N LEU A 455 31.72 -15.06 -7.85
CA LEU A 455 30.85 -13.95 -7.43
C LEU A 455 29.85 -13.52 -8.51
N TRP A 456 30.34 -13.13 -9.70
CA TRP A 456 29.49 -12.44 -10.66
C TRP A 456 28.47 -13.36 -11.34
N GLU A 457 28.83 -14.59 -11.67
CA GLU A 457 27.92 -15.56 -12.29
C GLU A 457 26.82 -16.03 -11.31
N PRO A 458 27.13 -16.46 -10.05
CA PRO A 458 26.10 -16.75 -9.06
C PRO A 458 25.18 -15.59 -8.76
N PHE A 459 25.72 -14.36 -8.72
CA PHE A 459 24.93 -13.16 -8.51
C PHE A 459 24.03 -12.82 -9.70
N CYS A 460 24.53 -12.97 -10.93
CA CYS A 460 23.75 -12.79 -12.14
C CYS A 460 22.58 -13.77 -12.23
N LEU A 461 22.82 -15.05 -11.96
CA LEU A 461 21.79 -16.09 -11.92
C LEU A 461 20.72 -15.78 -10.86
N ALA A 462 21.12 -15.32 -9.68
CA ALA A 462 20.21 -14.99 -8.61
C ALA A 462 19.36 -13.75 -8.93
N ALA A 463 19.98 -12.71 -9.51
CA ALA A 463 19.34 -11.40 -9.70
C ALA A 463 18.58 -11.26 -11.02
N LEU A 464 19.07 -11.88 -12.11
CA LEU A 464 18.51 -11.75 -13.46
C LEU A 464 17.88 -13.05 -13.99
N ASN A 465 18.03 -14.16 -13.27
CA ASN A 465 17.61 -15.48 -13.74
C ASN A 465 18.12 -15.80 -15.15
N ALA A 466 19.34 -15.40 -15.46
CA ALA A 466 19.98 -15.60 -16.76
C ALA A 466 21.49 -15.81 -16.60
N PRO A 467 22.11 -16.70 -17.41
CA PRO A 467 23.57 -16.85 -17.43
C PRO A 467 24.22 -15.57 -17.98
N ILE A 468 25.46 -15.30 -17.56
CA ILE A 468 26.19 -14.06 -17.94
C ILE A 468 26.35 -13.88 -19.44
N GLN A 469 26.32 -14.95 -20.22
CA GLN A 469 26.41 -14.95 -21.67
C GLN A 469 25.16 -14.40 -22.36
N LEU A 470 24.01 -14.46 -21.69
CA LEU A 470 22.71 -14.08 -22.21
C LEU A 470 22.08 -12.89 -21.48
N ALA A 471 22.61 -12.53 -20.30
CA ALA A 471 22.08 -11.44 -19.46
C ALA A 471 22.53 -10.06 -19.97
N ASP A 472 21.67 -9.07 -19.85
CA ASP A 472 21.94 -7.65 -20.19
C ASP A 472 22.85 -6.99 -19.14
N ALA A 473 23.92 -6.37 -19.59
CA ALA A 473 24.92 -5.74 -18.73
C ALA A 473 24.38 -4.49 -18.00
N CYS A 474 23.44 -3.74 -18.60
CA CYS A 474 22.86 -2.55 -17.98
C CYS A 474 21.99 -2.93 -16.78
N LEU A 475 21.11 -3.93 -16.93
CA LEU A 475 20.30 -4.46 -15.84
C LEU A 475 21.15 -5.06 -14.72
N PHE A 476 22.19 -5.83 -15.10
CA PHE A 476 23.11 -6.41 -14.14
C PHE A 476 23.85 -5.34 -13.32
N TRP A 477 24.36 -4.32 -13.97
CA TRP A 477 25.05 -3.23 -13.29
C TRP A 477 24.13 -2.44 -12.36
N GLU A 478 22.89 -2.19 -12.78
CA GLU A 478 21.94 -1.47 -11.94
C GLU A 478 21.64 -2.20 -10.62
N VAL A 479 21.40 -3.53 -10.68
CA VAL A 479 21.19 -4.34 -9.46
C VAL A 479 22.47 -4.42 -8.63
N THR A 480 23.60 -4.62 -9.26
CA THR A 480 24.92 -4.70 -8.60
C THR A 480 25.22 -3.39 -7.87
N ARG A 481 25.01 -2.27 -8.53
CA ARG A 481 25.22 -0.93 -7.98
C ARG A 481 24.33 -0.66 -6.78
N ARG A 482 23.05 -1.00 -6.84
CA ARG A 482 22.08 -0.81 -5.74
C ARG A 482 22.35 -1.77 -4.58
N GLY A 483 22.49 -3.06 -4.84
CA GLY A 483 22.54 -4.09 -3.81
C GLY A 483 23.91 -4.26 -3.17
N LEU A 484 24.99 -4.23 -3.96
CA LEU A 484 26.34 -4.51 -3.45
C LEU A 484 27.16 -3.25 -3.21
N PHE A 485 27.01 -2.21 -4.04
CA PHE A 485 27.79 -0.97 -3.92
C PHE A 485 27.00 0.21 -3.35
N GLY A 486 25.76 -0.01 -2.92
CA GLY A 486 24.93 0.91 -2.15
C GLY A 486 25.39 1.01 -0.70
N THR A 487 24.50 1.42 0.20
CA THR A 487 24.74 1.47 1.63
C THR A 487 24.77 0.05 2.24
N SER A 488 25.27 -0.09 3.47
CA SER A 488 25.17 -1.36 4.19
C SER A 488 23.72 -1.81 4.43
N GLN A 489 22.79 -0.87 4.51
CA GLN A 489 21.37 -1.15 4.62
C GLN A 489 20.79 -1.70 3.31
N ASP A 490 21.27 -1.26 2.15
CA ASP A 490 20.84 -1.75 0.84
C ASP A 490 21.23 -3.22 0.61
N ALA A 491 22.31 -3.67 1.26
CA ALA A 491 22.77 -5.06 1.22
C ALA A 491 22.10 -5.97 2.26
N ALA A 492 21.25 -5.44 3.15
CA ALA A 492 20.50 -6.24 4.11
C ALA A 492 19.57 -7.22 3.39
N ILE A 493 19.37 -8.40 3.97
CA ILE A 493 18.45 -9.42 3.46
C ILE A 493 17.20 -9.44 4.35
N TYR A 494 16.04 -9.55 3.72
CA TYR A 494 14.77 -9.74 4.40
C TYR A 494 14.13 -11.04 3.91
N LEU A 495 13.77 -11.90 4.85
CA LEU A 495 13.00 -13.13 4.61
C LEU A 495 11.62 -13.00 5.24
N ASP A 496 10.61 -13.51 4.57
CA ASP A 496 9.26 -13.59 5.12
C ASP A 496 9.20 -14.63 6.26
N LYS A 497 8.36 -14.35 7.25
CA LYS A 497 8.09 -15.28 8.37
C LYS A 497 6.85 -16.14 8.11
N ASP A 498 5.86 -15.59 7.43
CA ASP A 498 4.52 -16.17 7.28
C ASP A 498 4.10 -16.35 5.81
N GLY A 499 5.06 -16.23 4.89
CA GLY A 499 4.85 -16.27 3.45
C GLY A 499 4.59 -14.90 2.82
N LEU A 500 5.03 -14.75 1.57
CA LEU A 500 4.99 -13.48 0.82
C LEU A 500 3.57 -12.95 0.59
N SER A 501 2.58 -13.83 0.39
CA SER A 501 1.18 -13.42 0.21
C SER A 501 0.63 -12.67 1.42
N GLY A 502 1.14 -12.95 2.62
CA GLY A 502 0.76 -12.29 3.86
C GLY A 502 1.28 -10.86 4.02
N LEU A 503 2.21 -10.41 3.16
CA LEU A 503 2.82 -9.09 3.31
C LEU A 503 1.91 -7.94 2.88
N LEU A 504 0.96 -8.16 1.98
CA LEU A 504 0.07 -7.13 1.47
C LEU A 504 -1.41 -7.46 1.65
N SER A 505 -1.79 -8.73 1.52
CA SER A 505 -3.16 -9.14 1.22
C SER A 505 -4.23 -8.70 2.23
N PRO A 506 -4.13 -8.95 3.56
CA PRO A 506 -5.22 -8.57 4.47
C PRO A 506 -5.42 -7.07 4.57
N GLU A 507 -4.33 -6.33 4.67
CA GLU A 507 -4.32 -4.89 4.87
C GLU A 507 -4.78 -4.14 3.62
N LEU A 508 -4.37 -4.62 2.44
CA LEU A 508 -4.83 -4.06 1.16
C LEU A 508 -6.33 -4.25 0.97
N ASN A 509 -6.86 -5.45 1.31
CA ASN A 509 -8.30 -5.71 1.21
C ASN A 509 -9.10 -4.75 2.10
N ALA A 510 -8.73 -4.66 3.38
CA ALA A 510 -9.38 -3.77 4.33
C ALA A 510 -9.29 -2.29 3.89
N PHE A 511 -8.14 -1.89 3.31
CA PHE A 511 -7.98 -0.53 2.80
C PHE A 511 -8.88 -0.28 1.58
N LEU A 512 -8.88 -1.16 0.57
CA LEU A 512 -9.71 -0.98 -0.62
C LEU A 512 -11.21 -0.94 -0.28
N GLU A 513 -11.70 -1.86 0.56
CA GLU A 513 -13.09 -1.84 1.04
C GLU A 513 -13.43 -0.51 1.74
N SER A 514 -12.50 0.00 2.53
CA SER A 514 -12.67 1.28 3.23
C SER A 514 -12.66 2.49 2.30
N ALA A 515 -12.03 2.35 1.15
CA ALA A 515 -11.98 3.34 0.07
C ALA A 515 -13.07 3.12 -0.98
N GLU A 516 -14.17 2.44 -0.60
CA GLU A 516 -15.30 2.11 -1.49
C GLU A 516 -14.91 1.24 -2.70
N GLY A 517 -13.71 0.65 -2.68
CA GLY A 517 -13.21 -0.29 -3.67
C GLY A 517 -13.40 -1.74 -3.21
N ARG A 518 -12.89 -2.69 -3.97
CA ARG A 518 -12.96 -4.12 -3.61
C ARG A 518 -11.86 -4.94 -4.29
N ILE A 519 -11.61 -6.14 -3.73
CA ILE A 519 -10.79 -7.18 -4.36
C ILE A 519 -11.71 -8.31 -4.83
N ARG A 520 -11.53 -8.74 -6.08
CA ARG A 520 -12.22 -9.90 -6.66
C ARG A 520 -11.20 -10.96 -7.04
N THR A 521 -11.07 -11.97 -6.21
CA THR A 521 -10.26 -13.16 -6.51
C THR A 521 -11.09 -14.24 -7.21
N GLY A 522 -10.44 -15.20 -7.89
CA GLY A 522 -11.13 -16.25 -8.65
C GLY A 522 -11.94 -15.72 -9.83
N THR A 523 -11.63 -14.51 -10.31
CA THR A 523 -12.40 -13.80 -11.33
C THR A 523 -11.53 -13.53 -12.56
N PRO A 524 -11.36 -14.49 -13.46
CA PRO A 524 -10.51 -14.32 -14.63
C PRO A 524 -11.16 -13.40 -15.67
N VAL A 525 -10.43 -12.38 -16.08
CA VAL A 525 -10.78 -11.54 -17.23
C VAL A 525 -10.41 -12.32 -18.49
N GLU A 526 -11.34 -12.38 -19.44
CA GLU A 526 -11.17 -13.07 -20.73
C GLU A 526 -10.52 -12.14 -21.75
N GLN A 527 -11.11 -10.94 -21.93
CA GLN A 527 -10.63 -9.97 -22.91
C GLN A 527 -11.05 -8.54 -22.53
N LEU A 528 -10.40 -7.58 -23.16
CA LEU A 528 -10.81 -6.17 -23.20
C LEU A 528 -11.49 -5.90 -24.53
N GLU A 529 -12.67 -5.32 -24.51
CA GLU A 529 -13.35 -4.85 -25.71
C GLU A 529 -13.05 -3.39 -25.95
N TYR A 530 -12.73 -3.05 -27.19
CA TYR A 530 -12.31 -1.72 -27.59
C TYR A 530 -13.40 -1.05 -28.43
N ASP A 531 -13.34 0.26 -28.55
CA ASP A 531 -14.09 0.99 -29.58
C ASP A 531 -13.58 0.61 -30.98
N GLU A 532 -14.32 1.06 -32.03
CA GLU A 532 -14.05 0.68 -33.43
C GLU A 532 -12.64 1.02 -33.92
N ILE A 533 -11.99 2.01 -33.31
CA ILE A 533 -10.65 2.49 -33.68
C ILE A 533 -9.59 2.14 -32.64
N HIS A 534 -9.91 1.30 -31.65
CA HIS A 534 -9.02 0.86 -30.57
C HIS A 534 -8.40 1.98 -29.73
N GLN A 535 -9.06 3.15 -29.64
CA GLN A 535 -8.57 4.28 -28.86
C GLN A 535 -9.03 4.24 -27.38
N HIS A 536 -10.04 3.43 -27.07
CA HIS A 536 -10.63 3.37 -25.72
C HIS A 536 -11.11 1.96 -25.38
N VAL A 537 -10.81 1.49 -24.16
CA VAL A 537 -11.40 0.26 -23.62
C VAL A 537 -12.85 0.54 -23.27
N ARG A 538 -13.77 -0.11 -23.96
CA ARG A 538 -15.21 0.05 -23.79
C ARG A 538 -15.74 -0.81 -22.65
N THR A 539 -15.27 -2.06 -22.56
CA THR A 539 -15.81 -3.07 -21.66
C THR A 539 -14.73 -4.07 -21.26
N VAL A 540 -14.75 -4.50 -20.01
CA VAL A 540 -13.97 -5.64 -19.51
C VAL A 540 -14.88 -6.86 -19.48
N LYS A 541 -14.52 -7.91 -20.22
CA LYS A 541 -15.27 -9.16 -20.31
C LYS A 541 -14.64 -10.25 -19.45
N PHE A 542 -15.45 -10.87 -18.63
CA PHE A 542 -15.05 -11.93 -17.72
C PHE A 542 -15.35 -13.32 -18.31
N LYS A 543 -14.64 -14.35 -17.85
CA LYS A 543 -14.85 -15.74 -18.32
C LYS A 543 -16.23 -16.31 -18.03
N ASP A 544 -16.94 -15.79 -17.05
CA ASP A 544 -18.32 -16.17 -16.74
C ASP A 544 -19.35 -15.54 -17.70
N GLY A 545 -18.90 -14.76 -18.67
CA GLY A 545 -19.71 -14.07 -19.65
C GLY A 545 -20.23 -12.70 -19.18
N THR A 546 -19.95 -12.27 -17.96
CA THR A 546 -20.31 -10.93 -17.48
C THR A 546 -19.41 -9.87 -18.10
N GLU A 547 -19.95 -8.65 -18.24
CA GLU A 547 -19.25 -7.50 -18.80
C GLU A 547 -19.45 -6.29 -17.90
N GLU A 548 -18.34 -5.57 -17.64
CA GLU A 548 -18.37 -4.36 -16.83
C GLU A 548 -17.60 -3.21 -17.50
N LYS A 549 -18.06 -1.98 -17.24
CA LYS A 549 -17.44 -0.76 -17.74
C LYS A 549 -16.66 -0.07 -16.64
N TYR A 550 -15.48 0.42 -17.01
CA TYR A 550 -14.59 1.19 -16.14
C TYR A 550 -14.13 2.44 -16.89
N ASP A 551 -13.86 3.51 -16.14
CA ASP A 551 -13.33 4.75 -16.71
C ASP A 551 -11.85 4.55 -17.12
N VAL A 552 -11.11 3.76 -16.34
CA VAL A 552 -9.70 3.45 -16.57
C VAL A 552 -9.44 1.97 -16.29
N VAL A 553 -8.53 1.39 -17.05
CA VAL A 553 -8.05 0.02 -16.87
C VAL A 553 -6.53 0.04 -16.68
N VAL A 554 -6.05 -0.57 -15.59
CA VAL A 554 -4.63 -0.87 -15.38
C VAL A 554 -4.41 -2.35 -15.57
N LEU A 555 -3.67 -2.73 -16.62
CA LEU A 555 -3.38 -4.13 -16.94
C LEU A 555 -2.07 -4.53 -16.25
N ALA A 556 -2.20 -5.25 -15.14
CA ALA A 556 -1.10 -5.70 -14.28
C ALA A 556 -0.83 -7.21 -14.36
N VAL A 557 -1.11 -7.81 -15.53
CA VAL A 557 -0.90 -9.23 -15.80
C VAL A 557 0.51 -9.48 -16.39
N PRO A 558 1.02 -10.74 -16.38
CA PRO A 558 2.26 -11.08 -17.07
C PRO A 558 2.24 -10.74 -18.57
N TRP A 559 3.42 -10.61 -19.17
CA TRP A 559 3.58 -10.18 -20.58
C TRP A 559 2.81 -11.02 -21.60
N THR A 560 2.73 -12.36 -21.41
CA THR A 560 2.04 -13.25 -22.35
C THR A 560 0.52 -12.98 -22.44
N PRO A 561 -0.26 -12.94 -21.32
CA PRO A 561 -1.65 -12.51 -21.40
C PRO A 561 -1.78 -11.03 -21.78
N ALA A 562 -0.87 -10.14 -21.37
CA ALA A 562 -0.91 -8.75 -21.76
C ALA A 562 -0.84 -8.56 -23.28
N ALA A 563 0.09 -9.27 -23.96
CA ALA A 563 0.21 -9.23 -25.42
C ALA A 563 -1.05 -9.67 -26.17
N ARG A 564 -1.91 -10.49 -25.54
CA ARG A 564 -3.19 -10.93 -26.13
C ARG A 564 -4.34 -9.97 -25.84
N MET A 565 -4.28 -9.27 -24.71
CA MET A 565 -5.33 -8.35 -24.27
C MET A 565 -5.17 -6.96 -24.89
N ILE A 566 -3.95 -6.50 -25.14
CA ILE A 566 -3.66 -5.22 -25.78
C ILE A 566 -3.85 -5.34 -27.30
N PRO A 567 -4.37 -4.33 -28.02
CA PRO A 567 -4.50 -4.39 -29.47
C PRO A 567 -3.15 -4.69 -30.16
N ALA A 568 -3.16 -5.61 -31.13
CA ALA A 568 -1.93 -6.08 -31.81
C ALA A 568 -1.17 -4.95 -32.55
N VAL A 569 -1.87 -3.84 -32.88
CA VAL A 569 -1.27 -2.66 -33.51
C VAL A 569 -0.51 -1.80 -32.51
N ASP A 570 -0.78 -1.96 -31.20
CA ASP A 570 -0.09 -1.21 -30.15
C ASP A 570 1.35 -1.73 -29.99
N ARG A 571 2.28 -0.79 -29.90
CA ARG A 571 3.69 -1.11 -29.66
C ARG A 571 3.92 -1.92 -28.41
N ALA A 572 3.13 -1.69 -27.34
CA ALA A 572 3.26 -2.44 -26.09
C ALA A 572 2.94 -3.92 -26.26
N SER A 573 1.90 -4.27 -27.05
CA SER A 573 1.59 -5.66 -27.39
C SER A 573 2.74 -6.36 -28.12
N GLN A 574 3.33 -5.68 -29.11
CA GLN A 574 4.46 -6.20 -29.89
C GLN A 574 5.69 -6.42 -29.00
N LEU A 575 6.02 -5.45 -28.14
CA LEU A 575 7.15 -5.57 -27.22
C LEU A 575 6.93 -6.68 -26.19
N ALA A 576 5.72 -6.82 -25.63
CA ALA A 576 5.37 -7.90 -24.71
C ALA A 576 5.52 -9.28 -25.37
N ALA A 577 5.11 -9.42 -26.64
CA ALA A 577 5.24 -10.67 -27.40
C ALA A 577 6.69 -11.08 -27.70
N MET A 578 7.65 -10.14 -27.65
CA MET A 578 9.07 -10.42 -27.86
C MET A 578 9.78 -10.97 -26.63
N LEU A 579 9.19 -10.83 -25.44
CA LEU A 579 9.79 -11.26 -24.18
C LEU A 579 9.86 -12.79 -24.11
N LYS A 580 11.02 -13.33 -23.76
CA LYS A 580 11.24 -14.76 -23.59
C LYS A 580 11.17 -15.16 -22.13
N PRO A 581 10.51 -16.27 -21.78
CA PRO A 581 10.42 -16.74 -20.41
C PRO A 581 11.74 -17.29 -19.89
N GLY A 582 12.05 -17.00 -18.62
CA GLY A 582 13.15 -17.56 -17.86
C GLY A 582 12.63 -18.54 -16.80
N PRO A 583 12.90 -19.84 -16.94
CA PRO A 583 12.39 -20.84 -16.01
C PRO A 583 13.19 -20.85 -14.69
N ILE A 584 12.48 -21.16 -13.60
CA ILE A 584 13.05 -21.41 -12.28
C ILE A 584 12.48 -22.70 -11.71
N LEU A 585 13.32 -23.49 -11.06
CA LEU A 585 12.95 -24.67 -10.31
C LEU A 585 13.10 -24.40 -8.81
N GLY A 586 12.01 -24.54 -8.08
CA GLY A 586 11.96 -24.49 -6.63
C GLY A 586 11.63 -25.86 -6.05
N ILE A 587 12.36 -26.29 -5.03
CA ILE A 587 12.14 -27.57 -4.37
C ILE A 587 12.16 -27.39 -2.87
N HIS A 588 11.05 -27.69 -2.21
CA HIS A 588 10.96 -27.75 -0.76
C HIS A 588 11.23 -29.16 -0.28
N LEU A 589 12.15 -29.30 0.68
CA LEU A 589 12.58 -30.58 1.24
C LEU A 589 12.35 -30.57 2.75
N TRP A 590 11.50 -31.46 3.24
CA TRP A 590 11.40 -31.80 4.66
C TRP A 590 12.36 -32.94 4.94
N THR A 591 13.21 -32.80 5.97
CA THR A 591 14.25 -33.79 6.29
C THR A 591 14.23 -34.14 7.77
N ASP A 592 14.73 -35.33 8.10
CA ASP A 592 14.85 -35.82 9.48
C ASP A 592 16.07 -35.21 10.21
N ARG A 593 17.07 -34.77 9.44
CA ARG A 593 18.33 -34.15 9.94
C ARG A 593 18.68 -32.91 9.15
N PRO A 594 19.49 -32.00 9.69
CA PRO A 594 19.93 -30.80 8.97
C PRO A 594 20.69 -31.12 7.68
N LEU A 595 20.40 -30.34 6.61
CA LEU A 595 21.14 -30.38 5.34
C LEU A 595 22.33 -29.41 5.34
N THR A 596 22.19 -28.25 5.99
CA THR A 596 23.20 -27.21 6.12
C THR A 596 23.02 -26.50 7.45
N PRO A 597 24.13 -26.07 8.12
CA PRO A 597 24.03 -25.30 9.37
C PRO A 597 23.74 -23.79 9.12
N HIS A 598 23.57 -23.36 7.88
CA HIS A 598 23.49 -21.96 7.51
C HIS A 598 22.12 -21.61 6.91
N LEU A 599 21.67 -20.40 7.19
CA LEU A 599 20.39 -19.88 6.69
C LEU A 599 20.35 -19.83 5.15
N ILE A 600 21.46 -19.41 4.52
CA ILE A 600 21.60 -19.31 3.07
C ILE A 600 22.92 -19.98 2.66
N THR A 601 22.83 -20.98 1.80
CA THR A 601 24.01 -21.68 1.27
C THR A 601 23.99 -21.65 -0.26
N GLY A 602 25.02 -21.06 -0.86
CA GLY A 602 25.28 -21.06 -2.30
C GLY A 602 26.18 -22.25 -2.69
N PHE A 603 25.91 -22.85 -3.84
CA PHE A 603 26.65 -23.98 -4.37
C PHE A 603 27.40 -23.55 -5.64
N LEU A 604 28.75 -23.55 -5.56
CA LEU A 604 29.58 -23.20 -6.71
C LEU A 604 29.98 -24.46 -7.48
N ASP A 605 30.08 -24.33 -8.78
CA ASP A 605 30.38 -25.45 -9.70
C ASP A 605 29.37 -26.63 -9.54
N SER A 606 28.09 -26.33 -9.39
CA SER A 606 27.00 -27.28 -9.16
C SER A 606 25.77 -26.88 -9.99
N PRO A 607 24.95 -27.85 -10.43
CA PRO A 607 23.64 -27.55 -10.99
C PRO A 607 22.66 -26.94 -9.96
N LEU A 608 22.90 -27.17 -8.68
CA LEU A 608 22.16 -26.52 -7.58
C LEU A 608 22.77 -25.15 -7.30
N HIS A 609 21.96 -24.11 -7.23
CA HIS A 609 22.47 -22.75 -6.97
C HIS A 609 22.39 -22.34 -5.51
N TRP A 610 21.20 -22.47 -4.89
CA TRP A 610 20.94 -21.96 -3.55
C TRP A 610 20.09 -22.94 -2.74
N VAL A 611 20.39 -23.02 -1.44
CA VAL A 611 19.57 -23.69 -0.42
C VAL A 611 19.33 -22.72 0.73
N PHE A 612 18.08 -22.59 1.14
CA PHE A 612 17.61 -21.75 2.24
C PHE A 612 17.08 -22.64 3.36
N ASP A 613 17.52 -22.42 4.57
CA ASP A 613 16.91 -23.03 5.76
C ASP A 613 15.62 -22.28 6.11
N ARG A 614 14.50 -22.99 6.04
CA ARG A 614 13.16 -22.48 6.37
C ARG A 614 12.57 -23.20 7.58
N THR A 615 13.39 -23.87 8.37
CA THR A 615 12.96 -24.65 9.54
C THR A 615 12.16 -23.80 10.54
N SER A 616 12.49 -22.52 10.68
CA SER A 616 11.78 -21.56 11.54
C SER A 616 10.31 -21.30 11.12
N THR A 617 9.93 -21.63 9.88
CA THR A 617 8.56 -21.46 9.39
C THR A 617 7.68 -22.71 9.59
N LEU A 618 8.24 -23.78 10.13
CA LEU A 618 7.46 -24.98 10.46
C LEU A 618 6.44 -24.66 11.55
N PRO A 619 5.26 -25.29 11.50
CA PRO A 619 4.25 -25.16 12.58
C PRO A 619 4.83 -25.55 13.95
N ALA A 620 4.37 -24.90 15.00
CA ALA A 620 4.83 -25.20 16.36
C ALA A 620 4.63 -26.69 16.71
N GLY A 621 5.67 -27.33 17.25
CA GLY A 621 5.66 -28.75 17.58
C GLY A 621 6.02 -29.69 16.43
N SER A 622 6.32 -29.16 15.24
CA SER A 622 6.84 -29.99 14.13
C SER A 622 8.24 -30.51 14.46
N THR A 623 8.52 -31.74 13.99
CA THR A 623 9.85 -32.35 14.07
C THR A 623 10.52 -32.35 12.70
N GLY A 624 11.87 -32.25 12.68
CA GLY A 624 12.65 -32.21 11.45
C GLY A 624 12.96 -30.81 10.97
N HIS A 625 13.37 -30.71 9.71
CA HIS A 625 13.88 -29.47 9.11
C HIS A 625 13.20 -29.22 7.76
N LEU A 626 13.12 -27.95 7.36
CA LEU A 626 12.59 -27.53 6.06
C LEU A 626 13.64 -26.71 5.31
N TYR A 627 13.88 -27.10 4.07
CA TYR A 627 14.78 -26.38 3.17
C TYR A 627 14.09 -26.03 1.86
N ALA A 628 14.40 -24.85 1.31
CA ALA A 628 14.01 -24.47 -0.04
C ALA A 628 15.26 -24.41 -0.93
N ALA A 629 15.31 -25.29 -1.93
CA ALA A 629 16.37 -25.32 -2.93
C ALA A 629 15.92 -24.61 -4.21
N VAL A 630 16.81 -23.81 -4.83
CA VAL A 630 16.48 -23.02 -6.02
C VAL A 630 17.53 -23.23 -7.10
N ILE A 631 17.06 -23.46 -8.33
CA ILE A 631 17.86 -23.47 -9.56
C ILE A 631 17.30 -22.43 -10.51
N SER A 632 18.07 -21.41 -10.83
CA SER A 632 17.73 -20.35 -11.78
C SER A 632 18.13 -20.73 -13.21
N ALA A 633 17.49 -20.12 -14.21
CA ALA A 633 17.78 -20.29 -15.65
C ALA A 633 17.82 -21.75 -16.11
N VAL A 634 16.96 -22.58 -15.52
CA VAL A 634 16.98 -24.04 -15.70
C VAL A 634 16.25 -24.47 -16.98
N THR A 635 16.95 -24.62 -18.09
CA THR A 635 16.38 -25.08 -19.35
C THR A 635 16.28 -26.60 -19.43
N ASP A 636 17.31 -27.31 -19.02
CA ASP A 636 17.45 -28.74 -19.27
C ASP A 636 16.78 -29.62 -18.19
N LEU A 637 16.70 -29.11 -16.96
CA LEU A 637 16.13 -29.87 -15.83
C LEU A 637 14.62 -29.66 -15.65
N ILE A 638 14.03 -28.63 -16.28
CA ILE A 638 12.62 -28.25 -16.04
C ILE A 638 11.63 -29.36 -16.40
N ASP A 639 11.98 -30.21 -17.36
CA ASP A 639 11.13 -31.31 -17.85
C ASP A 639 11.35 -32.63 -17.10
N GLN A 640 12.37 -32.73 -16.27
CA GLN A 640 12.68 -33.94 -15.50
C GLN A 640 11.62 -34.23 -14.45
N THR A 641 11.51 -35.52 -14.04
CA THR A 641 10.55 -35.93 -13.00
C THR A 641 10.89 -35.33 -11.64
N GLY A 642 9.88 -35.10 -10.79
CA GLY A 642 10.11 -34.59 -9.43
C GLY A 642 11.03 -35.50 -8.62
N LYS A 643 10.89 -36.81 -8.73
CA LYS A 643 11.75 -37.79 -8.06
C LYS A 643 13.23 -37.62 -8.46
N TYR A 644 13.51 -37.56 -9.75
CA TYR A 644 14.87 -37.34 -10.27
C TYR A 644 15.47 -36.04 -9.74
N LEU A 645 14.68 -34.96 -9.74
CA LEU A 645 15.13 -33.63 -9.28
C LEU A 645 15.48 -33.64 -7.79
N VAL A 646 14.69 -34.30 -6.97
CA VAL A 646 14.95 -34.43 -5.52
C VAL A 646 16.21 -35.26 -5.29
N GLU A 647 16.38 -36.39 -5.99
CA GLU A 647 17.58 -37.23 -5.90
C GLU A 647 18.84 -36.47 -6.33
N LEU A 648 18.76 -35.73 -7.44
CA LEU A 648 19.88 -34.89 -7.94
C LEU A 648 20.27 -33.84 -6.88
N ILE A 649 19.32 -33.09 -6.35
CA ILE A 649 19.60 -32.01 -5.41
C ILE A 649 20.13 -32.55 -4.08
N LEU A 650 19.51 -33.61 -3.55
CA LEU A 650 19.98 -34.24 -2.32
C LEU A 650 21.39 -34.80 -2.51
N GLY A 651 21.67 -35.43 -3.64
CA GLY A 651 22.99 -35.94 -3.99
C GLY A 651 24.07 -34.84 -4.05
N GLU A 652 23.75 -33.68 -4.66
CA GLU A 652 24.63 -32.51 -4.70
C GLU A 652 24.90 -31.95 -3.31
N ILE A 653 23.87 -31.82 -2.47
CA ILE A 653 24.03 -31.36 -1.08
C ILE A 653 24.92 -32.32 -0.30
N GLN A 654 24.63 -33.61 -0.34
CA GLN A 654 25.38 -34.64 0.39
C GLN A 654 26.83 -34.79 -0.10
N ARG A 655 27.08 -34.53 -1.39
CA ARG A 655 28.42 -34.51 -1.96
C ARG A 655 29.28 -33.36 -1.42
N MET A 656 28.66 -32.18 -1.23
CA MET A 656 29.36 -30.94 -0.93
C MET A 656 29.29 -30.53 0.54
N VAL A 657 28.31 -31.03 1.30
CA VAL A 657 28.08 -30.77 2.72
C VAL A 657 28.14 -32.10 3.46
N PRO A 658 29.31 -32.54 3.97
CA PRO A 658 29.50 -33.85 4.58
C PRO A 658 28.56 -34.17 5.75
N GLU A 659 28.13 -33.15 6.48
CA GLU A 659 27.23 -33.27 7.64
C GLU A 659 25.83 -33.72 7.23
N SER A 660 25.43 -33.54 5.97
CA SER A 660 24.11 -33.92 5.44
C SER A 660 24.01 -35.36 4.96
N ARG A 661 25.11 -36.14 4.94
CA ARG A 661 25.15 -37.47 4.30
C ARG A 661 24.14 -38.47 4.83
N GLU A 662 23.78 -38.37 6.09
CA GLU A 662 22.80 -39.27 6.72
C GLU A 662 21.38 -38.72 6.70
N ALA A 663 21.18 -37.49 6.22
CA ALA A 663 19.86 -36.87 6.16
C ALA A 663 19.00 -37.55 5.10
N LYS A 664 17.72 -37.78 5.46
CA LYS A 664 16.70 -38.38 4.59
C LYS A 664 15.58 -37.39 4.35
N VAL A 665 15.12 -37.33 3.11
CA VAL A 665 13.93 -36.54 2.74
C VAL A 665 12.69 -37.31 3.19
N THR A 666 11.90 -36.71 4.08
CA THR A 666 10.64 -37.26 4.60
C THR A 666 9.43 -36.82 3.76
N HIS A 667 9.50 -35.61 3.19
CA HIS A 667 8.51 -35.06 2.29
C HIS A 667 9.15 -34.04 1.34
N HIS A 668 8.56 -33.84 0.16
CA HIS A 668 9.03 -32.84 -0.79
C HIS A 668 7.92 -32.25 -1.63
N VAL A 669 8.11 -31.02 -2.09
CA VAL A 669 7.29 -30.36 -3.09
C VAL A 669 8.19 -29.77 -4.16
N VAL A 670 7.91 -30.08 -5.42
CA VAL A 670 8.65 -29.56 -6.57
C VAL A 670 7.77 -28.57 -7.33
N TYR A 671 8.24 -27.35 -7.43
CA TYR A 671 7.58 -26.28 -8.16
C TYR A 671 8.38 -25.91 -9.42
N LYS A 672 7.75 -26.06 -10.58
CA LYS A 672 8.34 -25.80 -11.90
C LYS A 672 7.70 -24.56 -12.49
N SER A 673 8.37 -23.43 -12.42
CA SER A 673 7.92 -22.20 -13.05
C SER A 673 8.61 -22.02 -14.39
N ARG A 674 7.87 -22.23 -15.49
CA ARG A 674 8.41 -22.08 -16.85
C ARG A 674 8.55 -20.63 -17.28
N ASP A 675 7.73 -19.76 -16.72
CA ASP A 675 7.61 -18.33 -16.97
C ASP A 675 7.80 -17.51 -15.68
N ALA A 676 8.77 -17.91 -14.84
CA ALA A 676 9.06 -17.27 -13.56
C ALA A 676 9.40 -15.79 -13.75
N THR A 677 10.26 -15.49 -14.71
CA THR A 677 10.71 -14.16 -15.09
C THR A 677 10.73 -14.03 -16.61
N PHE A 678 10.87 -12.83 -17.15
CA PHE A 678 11.40 -12.70 -18.51
C PHE A 678 12.95 -12.78 -18.45
N TRP A 679 13.58 -13.25 -19.51
CA TRP A 679 15.02 -13.14 -19.63
C TRP A 679 15.43 -11.71 -19.99
N GLY A 680 16.23 -11.10 -19.13
CA GLY A 680 16.85 -9.79 -19.38
C GLY A 680 17.96 -9.90 -20.42
N GLN A 681 17.57 -10.08 -21.69
CA GLN A 681 18.52 -10.19 -22.82
C GLN A 681 19.13 -8.83 -23.17
N PRO A 682 20.32 -8.81 -23.80
CA PRO A 682 20.96 -7.58 -24.25
C PRO A 682 20.05 -6.72 -25.14
N GLY A 683 19.93 -5.44 -24.79
CA GLY A 683 19.02 -4.49 -25.46
C GLY A 683 17.59 -4.45 -24.92
N MET A 684 17.25 -5.32 -23.98
CA MET A 684 15.91 -5.40 -23.36
C MET A 684 15.44 -4.10 -22.68
N PRO A 685 16.27 -3.33 -21.97
CA PRO A 685 15.80 -2.10 -21.31
C PRO A 685 15.08 -1.14 -22.25
N LEU A 686 15.47 -1.08 -23.53
CA LEU A 686 14.80 -0.23 -24.54
C LEU A 686 13.60 -0.88 -25.22
N ALA A 687 13.44 -2.18 -25.06
CA ALA A 687 12.37 -2.95 -25.69
C ALA A 687 11.17 -3.17 -24.77
N ARG A 688 11.19 -2.61 -23.54
CA ARG A 688 10.05 -2.72 -22.62
C ARG A 688 9.11 -1.51 -22.76
N PRO A 689 7.78 -1.73 -22.74
CA PRO A 689 6.84 -0.61 -22.80
C PRO A 689 6.81 0.18 -21.50
N GLY A 690 6.57 1.48 -21.58
CA GLY A 690 6.23 2.32 -20.43
C GLY A 690 4.82 2.02 -19.91
N PRO A 691 4.35 2.75 -18.89
CA PRO A 691 3.01 2.56 -18.33
C PRO A 691 1.87 3.02 -19.24
N VAL A 692 2.14 3.86 -20.23
CA VAL A 692 1.14 4.45 -21.15
C VAL A 692 1.08 3.65 -22.44
N THR A 693 -0.14 3.36 -22.92
CA THR A 693 -0.39 2.72 -24.24
C THR A 693 -0.93 3.73 -25.25
N SER A 694 -1.16 3.30 -26.49
CA SER A 694 -1.90 4.11 -27.48
C SER A 694 -3.40 4.20 -27.18
N VAL A 695 -3.90 3.39 -26.26
CA VAL A 695 -5.30 3.38 -25.81
C VAL A 695 -5.45 4.33 -24.62
N GLU A 696 -6.27 5.37 -24.75
CA GLU A 696 -6.34 6.51 -23.82
C GLU A 696 -6.59 6.16 -22.36
N ASN A 697 -7.39 5.12 -22.08
CA ASN A 697 -7.74 4.69 -20.74
C ASN A 697 -7.12 3.35 -20.32
N LEU A 698 -6.09 2.87 -21.04
CA LEU A 698 -5.38 1.63 -20.74
C LEU A 698 -3.94 1.92 -20.32
N PHE A 699 -3.61 1.51 -19.10
CA PHE A 699 -2.27 1.64 -18.52
C PHE A 699 -1.69 0.26 -18.19
N LEU A 700 -0.36 0.18 -18.14
CA LEU A 700 0.37 -1.08 -17.93
C LEU A 700 1.15 -1.04 -16.63
N ALA A 701 1.09 -2.14 -15.89
CA ALA A 701 1.96 -2.40 -14.76
C ALA A 701 2.51 -3.84 -14.84
N GLY A 702 3.68 -4.06 -14.28
CA GLY A 702 4.33 -5.37 -14.25
C GLY A 702 5.85 -5.21 -14.30
N ASP A 703 6.56 -6.16 -13.74
CA ASP A 703 8.03 -6.20 -13.78
C ASP A 703 8.61 -6.20 -15.22
N TRP A 704 7.78 -6.54 -16.20
CA TRP A 704 8.11 -6.55 -17.62
C TRP A 704 7.98 -5.19 -18.32
N THR A 705 7.44 -4.16 -17.63
CA THR A 705 7.42 -2.78 -18.13
C THR A 705 8.76 -2.07 -17.86
N GLU A 706 8.95 -0.87 -18.43
CA GLU A 706 10.21 -0.13 -18.31
C GLU A 706 10.37 0.51 -16.93
N THR A 707 11.02 -0.22 -16.04
CA THR A 707 11.35 0.23 -14.67
C THR A 707 12.84 0.48 -14.45
N GLY A 708 13.68 0.16 -15.43
CA GLY A 708 15.13 0.14 -15.27
C GLY A 708 15.66 -1.04 -14.45
N LEU A 709 14.75 -1.92 -13.95
CA LEU A 709 15.09 -3.07 -13.11
C LEU A 709 14.83 -4.39 -13.85
N PRO A 710 15.50 -5.49 -13.49
CA PRO A 710 15.13 -6.82 -13.99
C PRO A 710 13.78 -7.27 -13.40
N ALA A 711 13.33 -8.48 -13.77
CA ALA A 711 12.10 -9.09 -13.26
C ALA A 711 12.20 -9.40 -11.76
N THR A 712 11.87 -8.43 -10.94
CA THR A 712 11.94 -8.50 -9.48
C THR A 712 10.64 -8.00 -8.85
N ILE A 713 10.42 -8.33 -7.57
CA ILE A 713 9.30 -7.76 -6.78
C ILE A 713 9.41 -6.23 -6.74
N GLU A 714 10.63 -5.68 -6.59
CA GLU A 714 10.87 -4.24 -6.62
C GLU A 714 10.45 -3.59 -7.95
N GLY A 715 10.84 -4.21 -9.08
CA GLY A 715 10.42 -3.76 -10.40
C GLY A 715 8.89 -3.81 -10.56
N ALA A 716 8.24 -4.84 -10.02
CA ALA A 716 6.79 -4.97 -10.06
C ALA A 716 6.11 -3.86 -9.25
N VAL A 717 6.52 -3.62 -8.01
CA VAL A 717 5.94 -2.55 -7.16
C VAL A 717 6.15 -1.18 -7.78
N LEU A 718 7.37 -0.87 -8.23
CA LEU A 718 7.68 0.38 -8.91
C LEU A 718 6.81 0.61 -10.14
N SER A 719 6.60 -0.43 -10.95
CA SER A 719 5.74 -0.34 -12.15
C SER A 719 4.29 -0.01 -11.81
N GLY A 720 3.76 -0.55 -10.71
CA GLY A 720 2.42 -0.23 -10.24
C GLY A 720 2.27 1.22 -9.81
N PHE A 721 3.26 1.78 -9.13
CA PHE A 721 3.29 3.21 -8.80
C PHE A 721 3.40 4.08 -10.05
N GLN A 722 4.27 3.70 -11.02
CA GLN A 722 4.38 4.41 -12.29
C GLN A 722 3.06 4.40 -13.09
N ALA A 723 2.34 3.28 -13.08
CA ALA A 723 1.03 3.20 -13.73
C ALA A 723 -0.01 4.09 -13.02
N ALA A 724 -0.01 4.11 -11.69
CA ALA A 724 -0.89 5.00 -10.93
C ALA A 724 -0.59 6.48 -11.19
N ASP A 725 0.69 6.86 -11.17
CA ASP A 725 1.12 8.24 -11.49
C ASP A 725 0.72 8.65 -12.91
N ALA A 726 0.72 7.71 -13.87
CA ALA A 726 0.33 7.97 -15.25
C ALA A 726 -1.19 8.15 -15.42
N VAL A 727 -2.01 7.56 -14.56
CA VAL A 727 -3.46 7.79 -14.52
C VAL A 727 -3.78 9.21 -14.06
N GLY A 728 -3.00 9.78 -13.16
CA GLY A 728 -3.06 11.20 -12.74
C GLY A 728 -3.98 11.43 -11.58
#